data_12ab94a74ffaa37404f78345223edf2e
#
_entry.id   12ab94a74ffaa37404f78345223edf2e
#
_cell.length_a   1.000
_cell.length_b   1.000
_cell.length_c   1.000
_cell.angle_alpha   90.00
_cell.angle_beta   90.00
_cell.angle_gamma   90.00
#
_symmetry.space_group_name_H-M   'P 1'
#
loop_
_entity.id
_entity.type
_entity.pdbx_description
1 polymer ?
#
loop_
_entity_poly.entity_id
_entity_poly.type
_entity_poly.pdbx_seq_one_letter_code
_entity_poly.pdbx_strand_id
1 'polypeptide(L)'
;MHNPKWGIFFDFHTMPACPDVGENFDFDEITDQIKECGVDYIVFPVRCNLGMAYYNTKVGIRHPALKYDLWEKLSEACSKKDIAISAYINVGLSHEEGLLHRDWTVVTPEGYAYKPPHLSHWFRDMCYNSPYSEHLLEMIKEVANNYITSGFFFDCFGVHPCIGAECMMEMKKSGINWQNPDELWNFAHMSQLRLQDKISKTLKDTGKDLLIYFNGTGLEEQKIQGTYLEYECLPSGGWGYDIMPVYARFARNLGKPILNMTGRFHESWGDFGGLRTEASLEYDCINGIANCMRTTVGDHFHPRGDINYPTFNLIKRIYNRLQKLEPWIEDAKPVTDIAIIAPENSFIPCHKSAPLGEAALKGITRVLCELKYQFDILDTDKDFSEYKLIILPDNVVLKGDFLKRIRNYIKNGGCIISSAWSGLGENGKDFALKEWGIKYKGESTYDPAYIIPSQEIAEGVPEMPLTLYEKGTEIVGFKGTKILAEIIAPYYNNHFDGEHAFMYTPPDKNTHKPAITRKGKIVHFSHPFCTNYYKHAQVPMKTVFNNILADMLPEPVIRVEKIPSFARVTVTEQAKRRIIYLMSYVPEKRGDKIEMIEEPAELRDITISLRVDGRKYKSVYLAPDRKILDFLIEENYVKVKVHELKGYSVVVFEE
;
A
#
# COMPACT_ATOMS: atom_id res chain seq x y z
N MET A 1 -19.75 14.72 9.39
CA MET A 1 -18.71 13.66 9.68
C MET A 1 -17.36 14.33 9.83
N HIS A 2 -16.64 14.04 10.92
CA HIS A 2 -15.25 14.46 11.09
C HIS A 2 -14.40 13.79 9.99
N ASN A 3 -13.50 14.57 9.38
CA ASN A 3 -12.53 14.03 8.41
C ASN A 3 -11.15 14.07 9.08
N PRO A 4 -10.61 12.94 9.58
CA PRO A 4 -9.37 12.94 10.32
C PRO A 4 -8.19 13.35 9.44
N LYS A 5 -7.32 14.21 9.94
CA LYS A 5 -6.17 14.74 9.21
C LYS A 5 -4.83 14.38 9.86
N TRP A 6 -4.77 14.51 11.19
CA TRP A 6 -3.57 14.31 12.00
C TRP A 6 -3.90 13.38 13.15
N GLY A 7 -3.59 12.11 12.98
CA GLY A 7 -3.96 11.05 13.91
C GLY A 7 -2.82 10.57 14.78
N ILE A 8 -3.18 10.05 15.96
CA ILE A 8 -2.34 9.12 16.73
C ILE A 8 -3.16 7.86 17.00
N PHE A 9 -2.59 6.72 16.69
CA PHE A 9 -3.15 5.43 17.04
C PHE A 9 -2.42 4.90 18.28
N PHE A 10 -3.15 4.62 19.35
CA PHE A 10 -2.58 4.08 20.58
C PHE A 10 -2.97 2.62 20.75
N ASP A 11 -1.97 1.74 20.76
CA ASP A 11 -2.13 0.40 21.28
C ASP A 11 -2.22 0.38 22.80
N PHE A 12 -3.05 -0.52 23.33
CA PHE A 12 -3.17 -0.78 24.76
C PHE A 12 -3.57 -2.24 24.98
N HIS A 13 -2.65 -3.16 24.72
CA HIS A 13 -2.85 -4.59 24.87
C HIS A 13 -2.26 -5.04 26.21
N THR A 14 -3.11 -5.32 27.20
CA THR A 14 -2.67 -5.62 28.56
C THR A 14 -3.07 -7.03 28.97
N MET A 15 -2.10 -7.76 29.53
CA MET A 15 -2.34 -9.09 30.07
C MET A 15 -3.25 -9.03 31.31
N PRO A 16 -4.15 -10.01 31.52
CA PRO A 16 -5.01 -10.05 32.72
C PRO A 16 -4.22 -10.02 34.05
N ALA A 17 -2.97 -10.49 34.01
CA ALA A 17 -2.08 -10.52 35.17
C ALA A 17 -1.39 -9.16 35.47
N CYS A 18 -1.55 -8.15 34.62
CA CYS A 18 -1.05 -6.79 34.92
C CYS A 18 -1.83 -6.21 36.10
N PRO A 19 -1.16 -5.86 37.23
CA PRO A 19 -1.88 -5.58 38.48
C PRO A 19 -2.38 -4.12 38.59
N ASP A 20 -1.86 -3.21 37.78
CA ASP A 20 -1.95 -1.77 37.93
C ASP A 20 -2.39 -1.02 36.65
N VAL A 21 -3.20 -1.69 35.85
CA VAL A 21 -3.68 -1.14 34.57
C VAL A 21 -4.47 0.15 34.80
N GLY A 22 -4.02 1.22 34.14
CA GLY A 22 -4.66 2.52 34.19
C GLY A 22 -4.36 3.34 35.45
N GLU A 23 -3.49 2.90 36.37
CA GLU A 23 -3.30 3.56 37.68
C GLU A 23 -2.74 4.97 37.56
N ASN A 24 -1.92 5.23 36.54
CA ASN A 24 -1.23 6.52 36.33
C ASN A 24 -1.81 7.36 35.18
N PHE A 25 -2.99 6.99 34.62
CA PHE A 25 -3.59 7.80 33.56
C PHE A 25 -3.96 9.19 34.07
N ASP A 26 -3.26 10.21 33.59
CA ASP A 26 -3.66 11.61 33.71
C ASP A 26 -4.34 12.04 32.41
N PHE A 27 -5.66 12.03 32.39
CA PHE A 27 -6.45 12.26 31.16
C PHE A 27 -6.33 13.69 30.65
N ASP A 28 -6.18 14.66 31.53
CA ASP A 28 -6.01 16.08 31.17
C ASP A 28 -4.63 16.29 30.54
N GLU A 29 -3.56 15.80 31.18
CA GLU A 29 -2.20 15.89 30.67
C GLU A 29 -2.05 15.12 29.31
N ILE A 30 -2.56 13.90 29.20
CA ILE A 30 -2.52 13.11 27.95
C ILE A 30 -3.19 13.88 26.80
N THR A 31 -4.39 14.42 27.02
CA THR A 31 -5.10 15.18 26.00
C THR A 31 -4.46 16.53 25.70
N ASP A 32 -3.75 17.14 26.65
CA ASP A 32 -2.92 18.33 26.40
C ASP A 32 -1.74 18.00 25.48
N GLN A 33 -1.00 16.91 25.75
CA GLN A 33 0.08 16.46 24.89
C GLN A 33 -0.40 16.14 23.47
N ILE A 34 -1.58 15.50 23.33
CA ILE A 34 -2.20 15.23 22.03
C ILE A 34 -2.51 16.55 21.29
N LYS A 35 -3.11 17.53 21.96
CA LYS A 35 -3.41 18.86 21.37
C LYS A 35 -2.16 19.62 20.98
N GLU A 36 -1.12 19.59 21.79
CA GLU A 36 0.16 20.23 21.50
C GLU A 36 0.85 19.66 20.25
N CYS A 37 0.57 18.39 19.92
CA CYS A 37 0.98 17.80 18.65
C CYS A 37 0.12 18.27 17.46
N GLY A 38 -0.96 19.03 17.68
CA GLY A 38 -1.90 19.44 16.65
C GLY A 38 -2.78 18.29 16.13
N VAL A 39 -2.93 17.24 16.94
CA VAL A 39 -3.72 16.05 16.60
C VAL A 39 -5.21 16.36 16.74
N ASP A 40 -6.00 15.95 15.76
CA ASP A 40 -7.44 16.12 15.71
C ASP A 40 -8.22 14.80 15.86
N TYR A 41 -7.51 13.67 15.83
CA TYR A 41 -8.10 12.34 15.84
C TYR A 41 -7.21 11.33 16.55
N ILE A 42 -7.79 10.50 17.42
CA ILE A 42 -7.09 9.36 18.02
C ILE A 42 -7.89 8.07 17.91
N VAL A 43 -7.18 6.95 17.93
CA VAL A 43 -7.71 5.61 18.10
C VAL A 43 -7.20 5.05 19.43
N PHE A 44 -8.09 4.48 20.23
CA PHE A 44 -7.74 3.84 21.50
C PHE A 44 -8.61 2.60 21.76
N PRO A 45 -8.06 1.51 22.34
CA PRO A 45 -8.82 0.29 22.55
C PRO A 45 -9.94 0.40 23.59
N VAL A 46 -11.14 -0.02 23.18
CA VAL A 46 -12.21 -0.43 24.12
C VAL A 46 -12.15 -1.92 24.38
N ARG A 47 -11.63 -2.71 23.39
CA ARG A 47 -11.39 -4.14 23.50
C ARG A 47 -10.10 -4.51 22.75
N CYS A 48 -9.14 -5.04 23.50
CA CYS A 48 -7.83 -5.41 22.95
C CYS A 48 -7.81 -6.81 22.29
N ASN A 49 -6.67 -7.18 21.74
CA ASN A 49 -6.44 -8.50 21.10
C ASN A 49 -6.49 -9.69 22.06
N LEU A 50 -6.38 -9.49 23.37
CA LEU A 50 -6.61 -10.53 24.37
C LEU A 50 -8.10 -10.75 24.69
N GLY A 51 -8.98 -9.85 24.26
CA GLY A 51 -10.40 -9.86 24.57
C GLY A 51 -10.79 -9.04 25.80
N MET A 52 -9.82 -8.34 26.43
CA MET A 52 -10.08 -7.49 27.59
C MET A 52 -10.75 -6.19 27.20
N ALA A 53 -11.83 -5.83 27.90
CA ALA A 53 -12.52 -4.56 27.79
C ALA A 53 -11.99 -3.53 28.81
N TYR A 54 -11.83 -2.28 28.35
CA TYR A 54 -11.36 -1.15 29.16
C TYR A 54 -12.48 -0.17 29.54
N TYR A 55 -13.71 -0.65 29.56
CA TYR A 55 -14.91 0.07 29.96
C TYR A 55 -15.81 -0.83 30.85
N ASN A 56 -16.83 -0.27 31.43
CA ASN A 56 -17.78 -1.00 32.31
C ASN A 56 -18.76 -1.84 31.47
N THR A 57 -18.23 -2.87 30.80
CA THR A 57 -19.03 -3.77 29.96
C THR A 57 -19.94 -4.66 30.78
N LYS A 58 -21.14 -4.97 30.22
CA LYS A 58 -22.07 -6.00 30.70
C LYS A 58 -22.01 -7.26 29.83
N VAL A 59 -21.30 -7.20 28.71
CA VAL A 59 -21.25 -8.24 27.68
C VAL A 59 -19.87 -8.93 27.64
N GLY A 60 -18.79 -8.14 27.54
CA GLY A 60 -17.43 -8.65 27.41
C GLY A 60 -16.75 -8.91 28.76
N ILE A 61 -15.44 -9.18 28.69
CA ILE A 61 -14.60 -9.42 29.87
C ILE A 61 -13.85 -8.14 30.22
N ARG A 62 -14.25 -7.47 31.30
CA ARG A 62 -13.55 -6.28 31.80
C ARG A 62 -12.18 -6.66 32.36
N HIS A 63 -11.15 -5.85 32.07
CA HIS A 63 -9.83 -6.08 32.65
C HIS A 63 -9.87 -6.08 34.18
N PRO A 64 -9.38 -7.12 34.89
CA PRO A 64 -9.58 -7.28 36.33
C PRO A 64 -8.91 -6.21 37.18
N ALA A 65 -7.81 -5.61 36.71
CA ALA A 65 -7.08 -4.57 37.44
C ALA A 65 -7.69 -3.16 37.31
N LEU A 66 -8.65 -2.94 36.40
CA LEU A 66 -9.26 -1.62 36.21
C LEU A 66 -10.13 -1.22 37.42
N LYS A 67 -9.81 -0.08 38.01
CA LYS A 67 -10.53 0.48 39.17
C LYS A 67 -11.68 1.43 38.77
N TYR A 68 -11.69 1.89 37.51
CA TYR A 68 -12.66 2.84 36.97
C TYR A 68 -12.95 2.53 35.49
N ASP A 69 -13.88 3.24 34.88
CA ASP A 69 -14.14 3.16 33.44
C ASP A 69 -13.12 4.03 32.69
N LEU A 70 -12.13 3.37 32.09
CA LEU A 70 -11.02 4.06 31.43
C LEU A 70 -11.49 4.74 30.15
N TRP A 71 -12.31 4.04 29.35
CA TRP A 71 -12.81 4.59 28.09
C TRP A 71 -13.71 5.80 28.31
N GLU A 72 -14.63 5.76 29.30
CA GLU A 72 -15.50 6.88 29.63
C GLU A 72 -14.67 8.13 29.91
N LYS A 73 -13.70 8.03 30.82
CA LYS A 73 -12.85 9.18 31.22
C LYS A 73 -12.01 9.73 30.08
N LEU A 74 -11.39 8.84 29.26
CA LEU A 74 -10.58 9.28 28.13
C LEU A 74 -11.44 9.95 27.06
N SER A 75 -12.58 9.37 26.72
CA SER A 75 -13.48 9.91 25.68
C SER A 75 -14.10 11.26 26.11
N GLU A 76 -14.42 11.44 27.38
CA GLU A 76 -14.84 12.74 27.93
C GLU A 76 -13.74 13.79 27.87
N ALA A 77 -12.49 13.43 28.22
CA ALA A 77 -11.35 14.35 28.16
C ALA A 77 -11.06 14.77 26.71
N CYS A 78 -11.11 13.83 25.76
CA CYS A 78 -10.99 14.12 24.34
C CYS A 78 -12.10 15.05 23.84
N SER A 79 -13.35 14.78 24.22
CA SER A 79 -14.51 15.61 23.84
C SER A 79 -14.39 17.05 24.34
N LYS A 80 -13.89 17.28 25.55
CA LYS A 80 -13.66 18.62 26.12
C LYS A 80 -12.63 19.42 25.33
N LYS A 81 -11.74 18.78 24.62
CA LYS A 81 -10.64 19.39 23.84
C LYS A 81 -10.83 19.28 22.32
N ASP A 82 -12.02 18.95 21.84
CA ASP A 82 -12.31 18.76 20.40
C ASP A 82 -11.32 17.80 19.73
N ILE A 83 -11.06 16.67 20.37
CA ILE A 83 -10.31 15.55 19.80
C ILE A 83 -11.31 14.44 19.45
N ALA A 84 -11.39 14.08 18.18
CA ALA A 84 -12.18 12.92 17.78
C ALA A 84 -11.53 11.63 18.27
N ILE A 85 -12.31 10.71 18.83
CA ILE A 85 -11.81 9.43 19.33
C ILE A 85 -12.59 8.25 18.75
N SER A 86 -11.89 7.31 18.11
CA SER A 86 -12.44 6.04 17.65
C SER A 86 -12.13 4.90 18.61
N ALA A 87 -13.17 4.12 18.88
CA ALA A 87 -13.08 2.91 19.66
C ALA A 87 -12.42 1.78 18.87
N TYR A 88 -11.20 1.41 19.25
CA TYR A 88 -10.57 0.22 18.67
C TYR A 88 -11.21 -1.04 19.26
N ILE A 89 -11.55 -1.96 18.37
CA ILE A 89 -12.04 -3.31 18.70
C ILE A 89 -11.27 -4.34 17.90
N ASN A 90 -10.56 -5.22 18.57
CA ASN A 90 -9.97 -6.38 17.89
C ASN A 90 -11.07 -7.38 17.54
N VAL A 91 -11.25 -7.64 16.24
CA VAL A 91 -12.31 -8.52 15.73
C VAL A 91 -11.83 -9.95 15.58
N GLY A 92 -10.61 -10.11 15.07
CA GLY A 92 -10.09 -11.42 14.68
C GLY A 92 -9.51 -12.23 15.83
N LEU A 93 -9.13 -11.56 16.94
CA LEU A 93 -8.35 -12.19 18.01
C LEU A 93 -9.04 -12.03 19.37
N SER A 94 -9.00 -13.09 20.17
CA SER A 94 -9.35 -13.06 21.59
C SER A 94 -8.77 -14.26 22.34
N HIS A 95 -7.79 -14.02 23.18
CA HIS A 95 -7.23 -15.12 23.97
C HIS A 95 -8.17 -15.58 25.07
N GLU A 96 -8.67 -14.64 25.86
CA GLU A 96 -9.47 -14.94 27.07
C GLU A 96 -10.86 -15.51 26.73
N GLU A 97 -11.55 -14.91 25.76
CA GLU A 97 -12.85 -15.44 25.31
C GLU A 97 -12.68 -16.82 24.67
N GLY A 98 -11.61 -17.04 23.90
CA GLY A 98 -11.31 -18.34 23.31
C GLY A 98 -10.93 -19.44 24.35
N LEU A 99 -10.47 -19.04 25.57
CA LEU A 99 -10.30 -19.99 26.68
C LEU A 99 -11.64 -20.39 27.30
N LEU A 100 -12.57 -19.43 27.42
CA LEU A 100 -13.89 -19.64 27.99
C LEU A 100 -14.84 -20.39 27.01
N HIS A 101 -14.73 -20.06 25.73
CA HIS A 101 -15.59 -20.51 24.65
C HIS A 101 -14.76 -21.12 23.52
N ARG A 102 -14.33 -22.36 23.71
CA ARG A 102 -13.47 -23.06 22.73
C ARG A 102 -14.12 -23.29 21.38
N ASP A 103 -15.44 -23.37 21.34
CA ASP A 103 -16.28 -23.47 20.16
C ASP A 103 -16.35 -22.16 19.35
N TRP A 104 -15.91 -21.04 19.92
CA TRP A 104 -15.82 -19.76 19.22
C TRP A 104 -14.51 -19.59 18.43
N THR A 105 -13.53 -20.43 18.67
CA THR A 105 -12.22 -20.30 18.02
C THR A 105 -12.21 -20.95 16.63
N VAL A 106 -11.35 -20.43 15.77
CA VAL A 106 -11.03 -21.07 14.48
C VAL A 106 -10.45 -22.46 14.72
N VAL A 107 -10.92 -23.42 13.94
CA VAL A 107 -10.27 -24.74 13.79
C VAL A 107 -9.63 -24.76 12.41
N THR A 108 -8.31 -24.88 12.35
CA THR A 108 -7.57 -24.90 11.08
C THR A 108 -7.88 -26.17 10.28
N PRO A 109 -7.60 -26.19 8.95
CA PRO A 109 -7.77 -27.41 8.14
C PRO A 109 -7.05 -28.65 8.66
N GLU A 110 -5.95 -28.44 9.43
CA GLU A 110 -5.19 -29.50 10.09
C GLU A 110 -5.84 -29.98 11.42
N GLY A 111 -6.94 -29.35 11.84
CA GLY A 111 -7.68 -29.72 13.05
C GLY A 111 -7.21 -29.03 14.34
N TYR A 112 -6.43 -27.98 14.29
CA TYR A 112 -5.94 -27.25 15.46
C TYR A 112 -6.83 -26.04 15.78
N ALA A 113 -7.16 -25.86 17.06
CA ALA A 113 -7.85 -24.66 17.56
C ALA A 113 -6.89 -23.47 17.78
N TYR A 114 -5.61 -23.66 17.63
CA TYR A 114 -4.55 -22.63 17.56
C TYR A 114 -3.29 -23.27 16.98
N LYS A 115 -2.41 -22.48 16.40
CA LYS A 115 -1.14 -22.98 15.89
C LYS A 115 -0.16 -23.18 17.05
N PRO A 116 0.28 -24.42 17.36
CA PRO A 116 1.32 -24.64 18.37
C PRO A 116 2.71 -24.35 17.81
N PRO A 117 3.72 -24.29 18.65
CA PRO A 117 3.80 -23.79 20.03
C PRO A 117 4.67 -22.54 20.04
N HIS A 118 4.11 -21.37 19.93
CA HIS A 118 4.95 -20.18 19.85
C HIS A 118 4.45 -19.05 20.73
N LEU A 119 5.35 -18.41 21.43
CA LEU A 119 5.10 -17.13 22.07
C LEU A 119 4.53 -16.08 21.11
N SER A 120 4.82 -16.19 19.80
CA SER A 120 4.23 -15.37 18.74
C SER A 120 2.77 -15.66 18.41
N HIS A 121 2.17 -16.73 18.97
CA HIS A 121 0.79 -17.15 18.76
C HIS A 121 -0.01 -17.15 20.05
N TRP A 122 0.09 -16.10 20.81
CA TRP A 122 -0.59 -15.92 22.10
C TRP A 122 -2.09 -15.75 21.95
N PHE A 123 -2.51 -15.25 20.80
CA PHE A 123 -3.89 -14.90 20.54
C PHE A 123 -4.57 -16.04 19.79
N ARG A 124 -5.86 -16.20 20.07
CA ARG A 124 -6.69 -17.17 19.37
C ARG A 124 -7.47 -16.46 18.28
N ASP A 125 -7.42 -17.01 17.07
CA ASP A 125 -8.26 -16.57 15.97
C ASP A 125 -9.71 -16.93 16.26
N MET A 126 -10.63 -15.97 16.08
CA MET A 126 -12.04 -16.13 16.36
C MET A 126 -12.82 -16.48 15.10
N CYS A 127 -13.72 -17.45 15.21
CA CYS A 127 -14.56 -17.89 14.10
C CYS A 127 -15.76 -16.96 13.89
N TYR A 128 -15.84 -16.34 12.73
CA TYR A 128 -16.92 -15.39 12.37
C TYR A 128 -18.29 -16.03 12.18
N ASN A 129 -18.37 -17.35 12.04
CA ASN A 129 -19.63 -18.09 11.93
C ASN A 129 -20.10 -18.70 13.27
N SER A 130 -19.31 -18.57 14.33
CA SER A 130 -19.67 -19.01 15.68
C SER A 130 -20.52 -17.96 16.41
N PRO A 131 -21.08 -18.28 17.59
CA PRO A 131 -21.78 -17.32 18.44
C PRO A 131 -20.96 -16.08 18.84
N TYR A 132 -19.64 -16.14 18.69
CA TYR A 132 -18.73 -14.99 18.88
C TYR A 132 -19.18 -13.75 18.08
N SER A 133 -19.67 -13.93 16.86
CA SER A 133 -20.12 -12.80 16.03
C SER A 133 -21.22 -11.97 16.71
N GLU A 134 -22.22 -12.62 17.28
CA GLU A 134 -23.32 -11.94 17.96
C GLU A 134 -22.85 -11.29 19.26
N HIS A 135 -21.98 -11.99 20.03
CA HIS A 135 -21.34 -11.42 21.21
C HIS A 135 -20.55 -10.13 20.88
N LEU A 136 -19.75 -10.15 19.82
CA LEU A 136 -19.01 -8.97 19.35
C LEU A 136 -19.94 -7.82 18.96
N LEU A 137 -21.04 -8.12 18.24
CA LEU A 137 -22.04 -7.11 17.85
C LEU A 137 -22.72 -6.47 19.07
N GLU A 138 -22.99 -7.25 20.13
CA GLU A 138 -23.55 -6.68 21.39
C GLU A 138 -22.55 -5.77 22.08
N MET A 139 -21.23 -6.10 22.10
CA MET A 139 -20.20 -5.18 22.63
C MET A 139 -20.12 -3.89 21.80
N ILE A 140 -20.19 -3.98 20.47
CA ILE A 140 -20.19 -2.82 19.58
C ILE A 140 -21.41 -1.92 19.89
N LYS A 141 -22.60 -2.49 20.03
CA LYS A 141 -23.83 -1.76 20.40
C LYS A 141 -23.70 -1.11 21.77
N GLU A 142 -23.12 -1.81 22.73
CA GLU A 142 -22.90 -1.29 24.08
C GLU A 142 -22.04 -0.02 24.05
N VAL A 143 -20.92 -0.03 23.34
CA VAL A 143 -20.05 1.14 23.19
C VAL A 143 -20.75 2.25 22.38
N ALA A 144 -21.33 1.91 21.24
CA ALA A 144 -21.97 2.87 20.34
C ALA A 144 -23.14 3.62 21.00
N ASN A 145 -23.91 2.97 21.87
CA ASN A 145 -25.10 3.58 22.49
C ASN A 145 -24.79 4.31 23.81
N ASN A 146 -23.84 3.82 24.59
CA ASN A 146 -23.67 4.29 25.97
C ASN A 146 -22.49 5.23 26.18
N TYR A 147 -21.58 5.35 25.19
CA TYR A 147 -20.35 6.11 25.34
C TYR A 147 -20.18 7.19 24.27
N ILE A 148 -19.33 8.17 24.58
CA ILE A 148 -18.85 9.13 23.60
C ILE A 148 -17.87 8.40 22.71
N THR A 149 -18.14 8.41 21.40
CA THR A 149 -17.22 7.91 20.37
C THR A 149 -17.47 8.63 19.05
N SER A 150 -16.41 8.96 18.35
CA SER A 150 -16.47 9.52 16.98
C SER A 150 -16.48 8.45 15.91
N GLY A 151 -16.13 7.20 16.28
CA GLY A 151 -16.07 6.10 15.33
C GLY A 151 -15.56 4.80 15.92
N PHE A 152 -15.30 3.86 15.03
CA PHE A 152 -14.78 2.53 15.34
C PHE A 152 -13.64 2.14 14.40
N PHE A 153 -12.63 1.54 14.98
CA PHE A 153 -11.49 0.93 14.29
C PHE A 153 -11.51 -0.57 14.57
N PHE A 154 -11.84 -1.37 13.56
CA PHE A 154 -11.93 -2.83 13.65
C PHE A 154 -10.64 -3.46 13.19
N ASP A 155 -9.92 -4.13 14.09
CA ASP A 155 -8.59 -4.63 13.84
C ASP A 155 -8.50 -6.15 13.73
N CYS A 156 -7.42 -6.63 13.12
CA CYS A 156 -7.15 -8.04 12.86
C CYS A 156 -8.30 -8.75 12.13
N PHE A 157 -9.00 -8.01 11.29
CA PHE A 157 -10.17 -8.52 10.59
C PHE A 157 -9.77 -9.28 9.32
N GLY A 158 -8.95 -10.31 9.48
CA GLY A 158 -8.42 -11.15 8.40
C GLY A 158 -9.36 -12.25 7.94
N VAL A 159 -8.98 -12.93 6.86
CA VAL A 159 -9.63 -14.14 6.37
C VAL A 159 -9.12 -15.34 7.16
N HIS A 160 -10.00 -16.06 7.84
CA HIS A 160 -9.65 -17.21 8.66
C HIS A 160 -10.30 -18.49 8.13
N PRO A 161 -9.63 -19.31 7.28
CA PRO A 161 -10.11 -20.64 6.89
C PRO A 161 -10.38 -21.51 8.11
N CYS A 162 -11.65 -21.92 8.29
CA CYS A 162 -12.11 -22.60 9.50
C CYS A 162 -12.93 -23.82 9.14
N ILE A 163 -12.64 -24.96 9.81
CA ILE A 163 -13.40 -26.20 9.76
C ILE A 163 -14.09 -26.52 11.10
N GLY A 164 -14.32 -25.53 11.95
CA GLY A 164 -15.13 -25.66 13.16
C GLY A 164 -16.58 -26.10 12.86
N ALA A 165 -17.32 -26.51 13.87
CA ALA A 165 -18.62 -27.15 13.73
C ALA A 165 -19.61 -26.30 12.90
N GLU A 166 -19.74 -25.02 13.21
CA GLU A 166 -20.66 -24.11 12.50
C GLU A 166 -20.24 -23.92 11.01
N CYS A 167 -18.95 -23.77 10.77
CA CYS A 167 -18.42 -23.67 9.41
C CYS A 167 -18.67 -24.94 8.60
N MET A 168 -18.42 -26.11 9.20
CA MET A 168 -18.65 -27.39 8.54
C MET A 168 -20.13 -27.64 8.22
N MET A 169 -21.03 -27.27 9.13
CA MET A 169 -22.48 -27.36 8.89
C MET A 169 -22.90 -26.46 7.74
N GLU A 170 -22.41 -25.21 7.69
CA GLU A 170 -22.77 -24.27 6.63
C GLU A 170 -22.17 -24.66 5.27
N MET A 171 -20.91 -25.08 5.23
CA MET A 171 -20.27 -25.58 4.01
C MET A 171 -20.99 -26.82 3.46
N LYS A 172 -21.35 -27.79 4.33
CA LYS A 172 -22.13 -28.96 3.93
C LYS A 172 -23.48 -28.59 3.35
N LYS A 173 -24.18 -27.62 3.96
CA LYS A 173 -25.49 -27.14 3.48
C LYS A 173 -25.36 -26.46 2.11
N SER A 174 -24.24 -25.78 1.86
CA SER A 174 -23.97 -25.03 0.63
C SER A 174 -23.23 -25.85 -0.44
N GLY A 175 -22.91 -27.12 -0.18
CA GLY A 175 -22.20 -27.98 -1.12
C GLY A 175 -20.73 -27.62 -1.34
N ILE A 176 -20.11 -26.89 -0.41
CA ILE A 176 -18.72 -26.45 -0.47
C ILE A 176 -17.79 -27.57 0.00
N ASN A 177 -16.77 -27.87 -0.81
CA ASN A 177 -15.75 -28.84 -0.47
C ASN A 177 -14.61 -28.18 0.32
N TRP A 178 -14.62 -28.33 1.64
CA TRP A 178 -13.57 -27.76 2.51
C TRP A 178 -12.15 -28.32 2.27
N GLN A 179 -12.02 -29.50 1.65
CA GLN A 179 -10.74 -30.09 1.28
C GLN A 179 -10.13 -29.40 0.03
N ASN A 180 -10.91 -28.63 -0.70
CA ASN A 180 -10.41 -27.77 -1.75
C ASN A 180 -9.99 -26.43 -1.11
N PRO A 181 -8.68 -26.07 -1.13
CA PRO A 181 -8.20 -24.85 -0.49
C PRO A 181 -8.83 -23.57 -1.01
N ASP A 182 -9.17 -23.52 -2.29
CA ASP A 182 -9.77 -22.35 -2.92
C ASP A 182 -11.22 -22.17 -2.47
N GLU A 183 -12.00 -23.25 -2.41
CA GLU A 183 -13.37 -23.21 -1.93
C GLU A 183 -13.43 -22.84 -0.45
N LEU A 184 -12.53 -23.41 0.37
CA LEU A 184 -12.43 -23.09 1.79
C LEU A 184 -12.03 -21.63 2.02
N TRP A 185 -11.04 -21.12 1.26
CA TRP A 185 -10.64 -19.71 1.35
C TRP A 185 -11.78 -18.78 0.96
N ASN A 186 -12.47 -19.06 -0.15
CA ASN A 186 -13.63 -18.26 -0.61
C ASN A 186 -14.76 -18.26 0.45
N PHE A 187 -15.04 -19.40 1.08
CA PHE A 187 -16.01 -19.49 2.16
C PHE A 187 -15.61 -18.62 3.36
N ALA A 188 -14.34 -18.68 3.77
CA ALA A 188 -13.82 -17.87 4.87
C ALA A 188 -13.86 -16.37 4.55
N HIS A 189 -13.51 -15.99 3.33
CA HIS A 189 -13.60 -14.61 2.86
C HIS A 189 -15.04 -14.09 2.85
N MET A 190 -15.98 -14.87 2.35
CA MET A 190 -17.41 -14.52 2.42
C MET A 190 -17.92 -14.42 3.87
N SER A 191 -17.36 -15.20 4.80
CA SER A 191 -17.72 -15.11 6.22
C SER A 191 -17.20 -13.80 6.85
N GLN A 192 -16.00 -13.37 6.48
CA GLN A 192 -15.46 -12.06 6.84
C GLN A 192 -16.38 -10.93 6.33
N LEU A 193 -16.71 -10.94 5.05
CA LEU A 193 -17.57 -9.89 4.44
C LEU A 193 -18.98 -9.85 5.07
N ARG A 194 -19.55 -11.00 5.41
CA ARG A 194 -20.84 -11.05 6.12
C ARG A 194 -20.78 -10.41 7.50
N LEU A 195 -19.71 -10.64 8.26
CA LEU A 195 -19.55 -10.00 9.57
C LEU A 195 -19.29 -8.49 9.41
N GLN A 196 -18.49 -8.09 8.43
CA GLN A 196 -18.27 -6.68 8.10
C GLN A 196 -19.59 -5.95 7.80
N ASP A 197 -20.47 -6.58 7.00
CA ASP A 197 -21.78 -6.02 6.68
C ASP A 197 -22.68 -5.92 7.93
N LYS A 198 -22.72 -6.96 8.78
CA LYS A 198 -23.44 -6.93 10.06
C LYS A 198 -22.96 -5.80 10.96
N ILE A 199 -21.65 -5.61 11.10
CA ILE A 199 -21.06 -4.53 11.91
C ILE A 199 -21.49 -3.17 11.35
N SER A 200 -21.31 -2.96 10.05
CA SER A 200 -21.67 -1.68 9.40
C SER A 200 -23.16 -1.37 9.55
N LYS A 201 -24.03 -2.38 9.39
CA LYS A 201 -25.46 -2.23 9.60
C LYS A 201 -25.78 -1.88 11.07
N THR A 202 -25.19 -2.58 12.02
CA THR A 202 -25.36 -2.33 13.46
C THR A 202 -25.03 -0.89 13.81
N LEU A 203 -23.92 -0.34 13.27
CA LEU A 203 -23.52 1.03 13.51
C LEU A 203 -24.44 2.05 12.80
N LYS A 204 -24.85 1.79 11.57
CA LYS A 204 -25.82 2.63 10.83
C LYS A 204 -27.16 2.71 11.55
N ASP A 205 -27.62 1.61 12.16
CA ASP A 205 -28.90 1.55 12.90
C ASP A 205 -28.88 2.41 14.16
N THR A 206 -27.71 2.86 14.66
CA THR A 206 -27.62 3.84 15.77
C THR A 206 -28.05 5.25 15.35
N GLY A 207 -28.11 5.55 14.07
CA GLY A 207 -28.36 6.89 13.53
C GLY A 207 -27.25 7.91 13.78
N LYS A 208 -26.11 7.50 14.34
CA LYS A 208 -24.94 8.37 14.60
C LYS A 208 -24.07 8.47 13.35
N ASP A 209 -23.45 9.63 13.16
CA ASP A 209 -22.46 9.86 12.10
C ASP A 209 -21.08 9.42 12.58
N LEU A 210 -20.71 8.17 12.33
CA LEU A 210 -19.53 7.51 12.89
C LEU A 210 -18.46 7.27 11.83
N LEU A 211 -17.20 7.45 12.18
CA LEU A 211 -16.06 6.95 11.44
C LEU A 211 -16.01 5.41 11.55
N ILE A 212 -15.80 4.72 10.46
CA ILE A 212 -15.75 3.25 10.41
C ILE A 212 -14.56 2.83 9.56
N TYR A 213 -13.67 2.04 10.13
CA TYR A 213 -12.53 1.46 9.45
C TYR A 213 -12.33 -0.01 9.81
N PHE A 214 -11.92 -0.82 8.82
CA PHE A 214 -11.69 -2.26 8.95
C PHE A 214 -10.25 -2.62 8.57
N ASN A 215 -9.37 -2.85 9.54
CA ASN A 215 -8.01 -3.27 9.30
C ASN A 215 -7.92 -4.79 9.04
N GLY A 216 -7.23 -5.17 7.96
CA GLY A 216 -7.09 -6.58 7.55
C GLY A 216 -8.08 -7.01 6.46
N THR A 217 -8.92 -6.10 5.95
CA THR A 217 -9.76 -6.35 4.76
C THR A 217 -9.17 -5.71 3.50
N GLY A 218 -9.61 -6.12 2.33
CA GLY A 218 -9.19 -5.50 1.08
C GLY A 218 -9.64 -4.04 0.98
N LEU A 219 -8.83 -3.19 0.34
CA LEU A 219 -9.14 -1.75 0.24
C LEU A 219 -10.46 -1.46 -0.48
N GLU A 220 -10.81 -2.22 -1.51
CA GLU A 220 -12.11 -2.09 -2.18
C GLU A 220 -13.28 -2.51 -1.27
N GLU A 221 -13.07 -3.49 -0.41
CA GLU A 221 -14.03 -3.95 0.58
C GLU A 221 -14.22 -2.91 1.69
N GLN A 222 -13.12 -2.30 2.15
CA GLN A 222 -13.16 -1.17 3.09
C GLN A 222 -13.92 0.02 2.49
N LYS A 223 -13.73 0.33 1.22
CA LYS A 223 -14.46 1.39 0.52
C LYS A 223 -15.97 1.21 0.58
N ILE A 224 -16.47 -0.03 0.49
CA ILE A 224 -17.91 -0.32 0.50
C ILE A 224 -18.50 -0.09 1.89
N GLN A 225 -17.87 -0.57 2.93
CA GLN A 225 -18.41 -0.59 4.29
C GLN A 225 -17.83 0.48 5.21
N GLY A 226 -16.56 0.87 4.99
CA GLY A 226 -15.88 1.92 5.75
C GLY A 226 -16.29 3.33 5.34
N THR A 227 -16.04 4.30 6.19
CA THR A 227 -16.27 5.73 5.92
C THR A 227 -15.01 6.45 5.45
N TYR A 228 -13.86 5.94 5.83
CA TYR A 228 -12.54 6.38 5.39
C TYR A 228 -11.65 5.14 5.17
N LEU A 229 -10.50 5.34 4.56
CA LEU A 229 -9.48 4.32 4.34
C LEU A 229 -8.26 4.64 5.19
N GLU A 230 -7.60 3.62 5.67
CA GLU A 230 -6.30 3.74 6.31
C GLU A 230 -5.41 2.60 5.82
N TYR A 231 -4.12 2.87 5.67
CA TYR A 231 -3.18 1.84 5.29
C TYR A 231 -2.02 1.83 6.29
N GLU A 232 -1.90 0.71 6.97
CA GLU A 232 -0.84 0.46 7.93
C GLU A 232 0.47 0.14 7.20
N CYS A 233 1.54 0.86 7.53
CA CYS A 233 2.86 0.64 6.98
C CYS A 233 3.94 0.95 8.01
N LEU A 234 4.67 -0.09 8.44
CA LEU A 234 5.81 -0.01 9.35
C LEU A 234 7.11 -0.35 8.61
N PRO A 235 7.72 0.59 7.87
CA PRO A 235 8.87 0.28 7.03
C PRO A 235 10.03 -0.35 7.81
N SER A 236 10.36 0.19 8.99
CA SER A 236 11.38 -0.37 9.88
C SER A 236 10.98 -1.71 10.52
N GLY A 237 9.69 -2.00 10.59
CA GLY A 237 9.15 -3.28 11.10
C GLY A 237 9.28 -4.47 10.15
N GLY A 238 10.12 -4.38 9.13
CA GLY A 238 10.34 -5.43 8.14
C GLY A 238 9.42 -5.36 6.92
N TRP A 239 8.55 -4.34 6.81
CA TRP A 239 7.67 -4.15 5.65
C TRP A 239 8.38 -3.47 4.48
N GLY A 240 9.43 -2.66 4.77
CA GLY A 240 10.18 -1.90 3.79
C GLY A 240 9.46 -0.65 3.28
N TYR A 241 10.22 0.21 2.60
CA TYR A 241 9.70 1.50 2.08
C TYR A 241 9.02 1.40 0.71
N ASP A 242 8.99 0.22 0.08
CA ASP A 242 8.37 0.05 -1.25
C ASP A 242 6.86 -0.21 -1.22
N ILE A 243 6.29 -0.53 -0.06
CA ILE A 243 4.89 -0.95 0.03
C ILE A 243 3.94 0.25 0.04
N MET A 244 4.22 1.27 0.84
CA MET A 244 3.35 2.46 0.95
C MET A 244 3.13 3.16 -0.40
N PRO A 245 4.15 3.38 -1.27
CA PRO A 245 3.94 4.00 -2.57
C PRO A 245 2.96 3.26 -3.49
N VAL A 246 2.85 1.94 -3.37
CA VAL A 246 1.88 1.12 -4.12
C VAL A 246 0.47 1.38 -3.61
N TYR A 247 0.27 1.22 -2.30
CA TYR A 247 -1.05 1.37 -1.68
C TYR A 247 -1.59 2.79 -1.77
N ALA A 248 -0.75 3.81 -1.58
CA ALA A 248 -1.13 5.20 -1.70
C ALA A 248 -1.70 5.52 -3.10
N ARG A 249 -1.01 5.03 -4.16
CA ARG A 249 -1.43 5.28 -5.55
C ARG A 249 -2.65 4.49 -5.98
N PHE A 250 -2.96 3.42 -5.30
CA PHE A 250 -4.22 2.69 -5.47
C PHE A 250 -5.36 3.34 -4.68
N ALA A 251 -5.17 3.51 -3.37
CA ALA A 251 -6.21 3.96 -2.46
C ALA A 251 -6.76 5.35 -2.78
N ARG A 252 -5.92 6.29 -3.26
CA ARG A 252 -6.35 7.65 -3.63
C ARG A 252 -7.36 7.69 -4.79
N ASN A 253 -7.51 6.58 -5.52
CA ASN A 253 -8.51 6.43 -6.60
C ASN A 253 -9.82 5.79 -6.13
N LEU A 254 -9.97 5.52 -4.84
CA LEU A 254 -11.15 4.88 -4.28
C LEU A 254 -12.23 5.87 -3.81
N GLY A 255 -11.94 7.18 -3.82
CA GLY A 255 -12.93 8.23 -3.55
C GLY A 255 -13.34 8.36 -2.08
N LYS A 256 -12.49 7.95 -1.15
CA LYS A 256 -12.65 8.12 0.30
C LYS A 256 -11.48 8.93 0.86
N PRO A 257 -11.65 9.63 2.00
CA PRO A 257 -10.52 10.13 2.77
C PRO A 257 -9.58 8.99 3.13
N ILE A 258 -8.27 9.23 3.10
CA ILE A 258 -7.28 8.19 3.35
C ILE A 258 -6.19 8.66 4.30
N LEU A 259 -5.85 7.82 5.26
CA LEU A 259 -4.75 7.99 6.20
C LEU A 259 -3.61 7.01 5.87
N ASN A 260 -2.37 7.48 6.05
CA ASN A 260 -1.19 6.65 6.11
C ASN A 260 -0.86 6.40 7.57
N MET A 261 -1.05 5.17 8.06
CA MET A 261 -0.67 4.78 9.40
C MET A 261 0.75 4.25 9.42
N THR A 262 1.64 4.99 10.07
CA THR A 262 2.99 4.55 10.38
C THR A 262 3.14 4.41 11.89
N GLY A 263 4.31 4.04 12.40
CA GLY A 263 4.57 3.89 13.83
C GLY A 263 5.89 4.51 14.25
N ARG A 264 5.99 4.93 15.51
CA ARG A 264 7.23 5.43 16.09
C ARG A 264 8.23 4.32 16.42
N PHE A 265 7.83 3.07 16.31
CA PHE A 265 8.59 1.88 16.72
C PHE A 265 9.83 1.66 15.87
N HIS A 266 10.91 1.20 16.49
CA HIS A 266 12.10 0.79 15.75
C HIS A 266 11.85 -0.51 14.98
N GLU A 267 11.25 -1.50 15.63
CA GLU A 267 10.87 -2.75 14.98
C GLU A 267 9.39 -2.75 14.57
N SER A 268 8.48 -3.06 15.49
CA SER A 268 7.05 -3.20 15.20
C SER A 268 6.21 -2.89 16.43
N TRP A 269 4.92 -3.09 16.33
CA TRP A 269 3.98 -2.99 17.45
C TRP A 269 4.48 -3.79 18.67
N GLY A 270 4.33 -3.21 19.87
CA GLY A 270 4.86 -3.79 21.11
C GLY A 270 6.29 -3.42 21.44
N ASP A 271 6.99 -2.70 20.59
CA ASP A 271 8.35 -2.21 20.86
C ASP A 271 8.31 -0.95 21.73
N PHE A 272 8.25 -1.11 23.07
CA PHE A 272 8.15 -0.01 24.02
C PHE A 272 9.40 0.87 24.06
N GLY A 273 10.58 0.30 23.91
CA GLY A 273 11.86 1.01 24.02
C GLY A 273 12.46 1.44 22.68
N GLY A 274 11.96 0.91 21.57
CA GLY A 274 12.44 1.26 20.25
C GLY A 274 11.83 2.55 19.73
N LEU A 275 12.67 3.44 19.19
CA LEU A 275 12.26 4.71 18.61
C LEU A 275 12.93 4.91 17.27
N ARG A 276 12.16 5.23 16.26
CA ARG A 276 12.66 5.61 14.92
C ARG A 276 13.33 6.98 14.96
N THR A 277 14.19 7.22 13.99
CA THR A 277 14.74 8.56 13.77
C THR A 277 13.65 9.54 13.34
N GLU A 278 13.86 10.81 13.63
CA GLU A 278 12.94 11.87 13.20
C GLU A 278 12.83 11.91 11.68
N ALA A 279 13.93 11.74 10.94
CA ALA A 279 13.96 11.70 9.48
C ALA A 279 13.13 10.53 8.90
N SER A 280 13.22 9.35 9.52
CA SER A 280 12.47 8.18 9.09
C SER A 280 10.96 8.37 9.26
N LEU A 281 10.51 8.88 10.41
CA LEU A 281 9.10 9.11 10.69
C LEU A 281 8.56 10.29 9.86
N GLU A 282 9.33 11.37 9.72
CA GLU A 282 8.97 12.52 8.87
C GLU A 282 8.80 12.12 7.42
N TYR A 283 9.68 11.25 6.89
CA TYR A 283 9.57 10.75 5.52
C TYR A 283 8.25 10.03 5.27
N ASP A 284 7.81 9.17 6.18
CA ASP A 284 6.53 8.47 6.01
C ASP A 284 5.36 9.45 5.97
N CYS A 285 5.35 10.43 6.88
CA CYS A 285 4.30 11.44 6.94
C CYS A 285 4.26 12.29 5.66
N ILE A 286 5.39 12.87 5.24
CA ILE A 286 5.43 13.74 4.06
C ILE A 286 5.21 12.96 2.76
N ASN A 287 5.66 11.71 2.67
CA ASN A 287 5.43 10.88 1.49
C ASN A 287 3.95 10.47 1.38
N GLY A 288 3.27 10.21 2.49
CA GLY A 288 1.81 10.04 2.53
C GLY A 288 1.09 11.29 2.01
N ILE A 289 1.42 12.46 2.56
CA ILE A 289 0.88 13.77 2.15
C ILE A 289 1.10 14.04 0.66
N ALA A 290 2.31 13.81 0.15
CA ALA A 290 2.64 13.99 -1.26
C ALA A 290 1.83 13.07 -2.19
N ASN A 291 1.28 11.98 -1.66
CA ASN A 291 0.40 11.06 -2.38
C ASN A 291 -1.09 11.24 -2.04
N CYS A 292 -1.49 12.43 -1.54
CA CYS A 292 -2.87 12.79 -1.20
C CYS A 292 -3.47 12.00 -0.03
N MET A 293 -2.64 11.51 0.88
CA MET A 293 -3.07 10.91 2.14
C MET A 293 -2.95 11.91 3.28
N ARG A 294 -3.65 11.64 4.39
CA ARG A 294 -3.37 12.24 5.69
C ARG A 294 -2.56 11.24 6.51
N THR A 295 -2.24 11.54 7.76
CA THR A 295 -1.26 10.75 8.50
C THR A 295 -1.72 10.38 9.90
N THR A 296 -1.44 9.13 10.30
CA THR A 296 -1.59 8.62 11.65
C THR A 296 -0.25 8.04 12.10
N VAL A 297 0.19 8.38 13.29
CA VAL A 297 1.38 7.80 13.91
C VAL A 297 0.95 6.84 15.02
N GLY A 298 1.40 5.60 14.92
CA GLY A 298 1.19 4.58 15.94
C GLY A 298 2.13 4.73 17.13
N ASP A 299 1.57 4.62 18.31
CA ASP A 299 2.25 4.54 19.60
C ASP A 299 1.51 3.55 20.51
N HIS A 300 1.98 3.36 21.73
CA HIS A 300 1.27 2.61 22.77
C HIS A 300 1.55 3.19 24.15
N PHE A 301 0.57 3.06 25.03
CA PHE A 301 0.75 3.40 26.41
C PHE A 301 1.36 2.25 27.21
N HIS A 302 2.15 2.59 28.22
CA HIS A 302 2.46 1.64 29.27
C HIS A 302 1.15 1.17 29.93
N PRO A 303 1.02 -0.10 30.36
CA PRO A 303 -0.21 -0.59 31.01
C PRO A 303 -0.73 0.30 32.14
N ARG A 304 0.14 0.93 32.91
CA ARG A 304 -0.25 1.91 33.95
C ARG A 304 -0.80 3.22 33.41
N GLY A 305 -0.51 3.56 32.14
CA GLY A 305 -0.86 4.85 31.55
C GLY A 305 0.22 5.92 31.67
N ASP A 306 1.47 5.52 31.96
CA ASP A 306 2.61 6.45 32.05
C ASP A 306 2.83 7.13 30.67
N ILE A 307 3.05 8.45 30.71
CA ILE A 307 3.22 9.27 29.49
C ILE A 307 4.66 9.16 28.99
N ASN A 308 4.80 8.84 27.70
CA ASN A 308 6.10 8.84 27.01
C ASN A 308 6.36 10.20 26.35
N TYR A 309 6.81 11.19 27.11
CA TYR A 309 7.11 12.54 26.59
C TYR A 309 8.10 12.56 25.41
N PRO A 310 9.18 11.76 25.36
CA PRO A 310 10.05 11.69 24.19
C PRO A 310 9.31 11.40 22.89
N THR A 311 8.33 10.48 22.92
CA THR A 311 7.51 10.14 21.73
C THR A 311 6.59 11.28 21.34
N PHE A 312 5.85 11.87 22.30
CA PHE A 312 5.01 13.05 22.03
C PHE A 312 5.84 14.20 21.46
N ASN A 313 7.02 14.47 22.02
CA ASN A 313 7.92 15.51 21.50
C ASN A 313 8.40 15.22 20.07
N LEU A 314 8.65 13.96 19.71
CA LEU A 314 9.01 13.58 18.34
C LEU A 314 7.86 13.85 17.38
N ILE A 315 6.65 13.37 17.68
CA ILE A 315 5.45 13.57 16.87
C ILE A 315 5.15 15.07 16.73
N LYS A 316 5.21 15.82 17.84
CA LYS A 316 4.97 17.27 17.88
C LYS A 316 5.90 18.03 16.93
N ARG A 317 7.21 17.71 16.93
CA ARG A 317 8.16 18.39 16.04
C ARG A 317 7.83 18.14 14.56
N ILE A 318 7.48 16.91 14.21
CA ILE A 318 7.14 16.53 12.82
C ILE A 318 5.81 17.15 12.42
N TYR A 319 4.75 16.93 13.19
CA TYR A 319 3.41 17.41 12.85
C TYR A 319 3.34 18.91 12.76
N ASN A 320 3.94 19.66 13.71
CA ASN A 320 3.95 21.12 13.68
C ASN A 320 4.69 21.71 12.49
N ARG A 321 5.67 20.97 11.90
CA ARG A 321 6.30 21.37 10.63
C ARG A 321 5.38 21.11 9.45
N LEU A 322 4.80 19.93 9.38
CA LEU A 322 3.99 19.48 8.24
C LEU A 322 2.63 20.20 8.19
N GLN A 323 2.04 20.54 9.34
CA GLN A 323 0.78 21.28 9.43
C GLN A 323 0.87 22.68 8.79
N LYS A 324 2.04 23.29 8.75
CA LYS A 324 2.25 24.54 8.01
C LYS A 324 1.98 24.41 6.51
N LEU A 325 1.97 23.19 5.99
CA LEU A 325 1.67 22.89 4.59
C LEU A 325 0.16 22.71 4.31
N GLU A 326 -0.71 22.78 5.34
CA GLU A 326 -2.16 22.55 5.22
C GLU A 326 -2.81 23.29 4.04
N PRO A 327 -2.49 24.59 3.75
CA PRO A 327 -3.06 25.31 2.61
C PRO A 327 -2.77 24.71 1.24
N TRP A 328 -1.74 23.87 1.14
CA TRP A 328 -1.31 23.19 -0.11
C TRP A 328 -1.66 21.72 -0.16
N ILE A 329 -2.17 21.15 0.96
CA ILE A 329 -2.57 19.74 1.09
C ILE A 329 -4.08 19.57 0.88
N GLU A 330 -4.87 20.49 1.42
CA GLU A 330 -6.32 20.39 1.42
C GLU A 330 -6.87 20.31 -0.01
N ASP A 331 -7.72 19.31 -0.26
CA ASP A 331 -8.36 19.04 -1.56
C ASP A 331 -7.39 18.89 -2.75
N ALA A 332 -6.11 18.68 -2.50
CA ALA A 332 -5.13 18.41 -3.54
C ALA A 332 -5.40 17.06 -4.22
N LYS A 333 -5.28 17.04 -5.54
CA LYS A 333 -5.45 15.84 -6.38
C LYS A 333 -4.14 15.49 -7.07
N PRO A 334 -3.86 14.20 -7.34
CA PRO A 334 -2.68 13.83 -8.09
C PRO A 334 -2.75 14.30 -9.54
N VAL A 335 -1.60 14.60 -10.13
CA VAL A 335 -1.48 14.88 -11.57
C VAL A 335 -0.63 13.78 -12.18
N THR A 336 -1.21 12.96 -13.04
CA THR A 336 -0.60 11.74 -13.56
C THR A 336 -0.84 11.56 -15.06
N ASP A 337 0.12 10.96 -15.77
CA ASP A 337 -0.01 10.59 -17.18
C ASP A 337 -0.18 9.09 -17.39
N ILE A 338 0.19 8.26 -16.39
CA ILE A 338 0.29 6.81 -16.50
C ILE A 338 -0.71 6.14 -15.57
N ALA A 339 -1.44 5.14 -16.08
CA ALA A 339 -2.19 4.20 -15.25
C ALA A 339 -1.50 2.84 -15.24
N ILE A 340 -1.23 2.30 -14.06
CA ILE A 340 -0.87 0.90 -13.86
C ILE A 340 -2.16 0.15 -13.55
N ILE A 341 -2.47 -0.88 -14.29
CA ILE A 341 -3.62 -1.74 -13.97
C ILE A 341 -3.13 -2.88 -13.08
N ALA A 342 -3.67 -2.95 -11.88
CA ALA A 342 -3.30 -4.00 -10.93
C ALA A 342 -3.74 -5.38 -11.43
N PRO A 343 -2.89 -6.41 -11.27
CA PRO A 343 -3.33 -7.79 -11.42
C PRO A 343 -4.49 -8.10 -10.46
N GLU A 344 -5.42 -8.95 -10.91
CA GLU A 344 -6.60 -9.31 -10.14
C GLU A 344 -6.24 -9.83 -8.73
N ASN A 345 -6.99 -9.41 -7.73
CA ASN A 345 -6.83 -9.79 -6.31
C ASN A 345 -5.51 -9.32 -5.65
N SER A 346 -4.76 -8.40 -6.26
CA SER A 346 -3.50 -7.90 -5.69
C SER A 346 -3.67 -7.22 -4.32
N PHE A 347 -4.83 -6.64 -4.06
CA PHE A 347 -5.13 -5.89 -2.82
C PHE A 347 -6.09 -6.64 -1.87
N ILE A 348 -6.32 -7.93 -2.10
CA ILE A 348 -7.07 -8.79 -1.16
C ILE A 348 -6.06 -9.50 -0.25
N PRO A 349 -6.01 -9.19 1.04
CA PRO A 349 -5.06 -9.80 1.97
C PRO A 349 -5.19 -11.33 1.99
N CYS A 350 -4.06 -12.01 2.10
CA CYS A 350 -3.97 -13.48 2.17
C CYS A 350 -4.55 -14.24 0.95
N HIS A 351 -4.94 -13.55 -0.12
CA HIS A 351 -5.31 -14.24 -1.37
C HIS A 351 -4.07 -14.87 -2.02
N LYS A 352 -4.20 -16.08 -2.57
CA LYS A 352 -3.06 -16.84 -3.16
C LYS A 352 -2.32 -16.13 -4.29
N SER A 353 -3.01 -15.26 -5.04
CA SER A 353 -2.40 -14.46 -6.13
C SER A 353 -1.84 -13.10 -5.67
N ALA A 354 -2.15 -12.64 -4.45
CA ALA A 354 -1.67 -11.36 -3.96
C ALA A 354 -0.13 -11.22 -3.97
N PRO A 355 0.68 -12.22 -3.56
CA PRO A 355 2.14 -12.07 -3.58
C PRO A 355 2.74 -11.87 -4.97
N LEU A 356 2.17 -12.47 -6.02
CA LEU A 356 2.60 -12.28 -7.40
C LEU A 356 2.25 -10.89 -7.90
N GLY A 357 1.03 -10.43 -7.63
CA GLY A 357 0.58 -9.07 -7.94
C GLY A 357 1.39 -8.03 -7.18
N GLU A 358 1.68 -8.27 -5.92
CA GLU A 358 2.48 -7.39 -5.06
C GLU A 358 3.90 -7.21 -5.59
N ALA A 359 4.60 -8.28 -5.99
CA ALA A 359 5.94 -8.20 -6.55
C ALA A 359 5.96 -7.37 -7.85
N ALA A 360 5.02 -7.61 -8.74
CA ALA A 360 4.90 -6.86 -9.99
C ALA A 360 4.58 -5.37 -9.75
N LEU A 361 3.66 -5.07 -8.84
CA LEU A 361 3.29 -3.69 -8.48
C LEU A 361 4.43 -2.96 -7.78
N LYS A 362 5.13 -3.59 -6.84
CA LYS A 362 6.33 -3.00 -6.19
C LYS A 362 7.41 -2.69 -7.21
N GLY A 363 7.68 -3.59 -8.15
CA GLY A 363 8.70 -3.41 -9.17
C GLY A 363 8.41 -2.26 -10.12
N ILE A 364 7.21 -2.20 -10.70
CA ILE A 364 6.84 -1.11 -11.60
C ILE A 364 6.72 0.22 -10.85
N THR A 365 6.22 0.22 -9.63
CA THR A 365 6.17 1.42 -8.78
C THR A 365 7.57 1.95 -8.49
N ARG A 366 8.50 1.06 -8.12
CA ARG A 366 9.89 1.44 -7.85
C ARG A 366 10.54 2.07 -9.08
N VAL A 367 10.47 1.43 -10.24
CA VAL A 367 11.11 1.94 -11.45
C VAL A 367 10.54 3.29 -11.88
N LEU A 368 9.22 3.47 -11.85
CA LEU A 368 8.60 4.76 -12.20
C LEU A 368 8.92 5.87 -11.21
N CYS A 369 8.97 5.57 -9.89
CA CYS A 369 9.41 6.52 -8.87
C CYS A 369 10.88 6.92 -9.04
N GLU A 370 11.77 5.98 -9.37
CA GLU A 370 13.17 6.25 -9.66
C GLU A 370 13.36 7.12 -10.90
N LEU A 371 12.53 6.94 -11.92
CA LEU A 371 12.50 7.70 -13.16
C LEU A 371 11.67 8.99 -13.08
N LYS A 372 11.00 9.26 -11.94
CA LYS A 372 10.19 10.47 -11.65
C LYS A 372 8.90 10.60 -12.45
N TYR A 373 8.44 9.54 -13.11
CA TYR A 373 7.14 9.57 -13.78
C TYR A 373 5.99 9.60 -12.78
N GLN A 374 4.90 10.26 -13.19
CA GLN A 374 3.69 10.40 -12.36
C GLN A 374 2.63 9.42 -12.82
N PHE A 375 2.10 8.63 -11.88
CA PHE A 375 1.22 7.50 -12.19
C PHE A 375 0.23 7.19 -11.08
N ASP A 376 -0.87 6.57 -11.46
CA ASP A 376 -1.85 5.94 -10.56
C ASP A 376 -1.82 4.42 -10.71
N ILE A 377 -2.33 3.73 -9.72
CA ILE A 377 -2.61 2.31 -9.77
C ILE A 377 -4.14 2.16 -9.72
N LEU A 378 -4.69 1.41 -10.66
CA LEU A 378 -6.13 1.25 -10.83
C LEU A 378 -6.50 -0.22 -10.85
N ASP A 379 -7.69 -0.53 -10.38
CA ASP A 379 -8.30 -1.84 -10.64
C ASP A 379 -8.88 -1.93 -12.05
N THR A 380 -9.15 -3.13 -12.50
CA THR A 380 -9.65 -3.42 -13.84
C THR A 380 -11.03 -2.83 -14.12
N ASP A 381 -11.82 -2.45 -13.11
CA ASP A 381 -13.15 -1.84 -13.24
C ASP A 381 -13.11 -0.31 -13.39
N LYS A 382 -11.98 0.35 -13.11
CA LYS A 382 -11.85 1.80 -13.17
C LYS A 382 -11.76 2.33 -14.59
N ASP A 383 -12.09 3.61 -14.75
CA ASP A 383 -11.87 4.32 -16.00
C ASP A 383 -10.40 4.77 -16.10
N PHE A 384 -9.79 4.47 -17.24
CA PHE A 384 -8.42 4.83 -17.58
C PHE A 384 -8.32 5.57 -18.93
N SER A 385 -9.44 6.02 -19.48
CA SER A 385 -9.49 6.63 -20.83
C SER A 385 -8.69 7.92 -20.97
N GLU A 386 -8.52 8.67 -19.88
CA GLU A 386 -7.81 9.94 -19.84
C GLU A 386 -6.28 9.80 -19.70
N TYR A 387 -5.78 8.63 -19.33
CA TYR A 387 -4.35 8.42 -19.20
C TYR A 387 -3.68 8.28 -20.55
N LYS A 388 -2.48 8.86 -20.71
CA LYS A 388 -1.72 8.82 -21.96
C LYS A 388 -1.07 7.45 -22.20
N LEU A 389 -0.74 6.74 -21.14
CA LEU A 389 -0.10 5.44 -21.16
C LEU A 389 -0.70 4.51 -20.11
N ILE A 390 -0.95 3.25 -20.49
CA ILE A 390 -1.34 2.18 -19.56
C ILE A 390 -0.19 1.18 -19.46
N ILE A 391 0.10 0.73 -18.24
CA ILE A 391 1.04 -0.36 -17.98
C ILE A 391 0.29 -1.55 -17.40
N LEU A 392 0.47 -2.72 -18.03
CA LEU A 392 -0.09 -4.00 -17.59
C LEU A 392 1.06 -4.87 -17.02
N PRO A 393 1.29 -4.87 -15.69
CA PRO A 393 2.44 -5.54 -15.09
C PRO A 393 2.25 -7.07 -15.02
N ASP A 394 3.13 -7.77 -15.68
CA ASP A 394 3.41 -9.21 -15.66
C ASP A 394 2.24 -10.19 -15.82
N ASN A 395 1.09 -10.00 -15.17
CA ASN A 395 -0.02 -10.97 -15.18
C ASN A 395 -1.41 -10.30 -15.14
N VAL A 396 -1.68 -9.42 -16.08
CA VAL A 396 -3.00 -8.78 -16.22
C VAL A 396 -3.78 -9.46 -17.35
N VAL A 397 -4.79 -10.25 -16.98
CA VAL A 397 -5.66 -11.00 -17.91
C VAL A 397 -6.72 -10.07 -18.51
N LEU A 398 -6.91 -10.13 -19.83
CA LEU A 398 -7.95 -9.37 -20.52
C LEU A 398 -9.22 -10.19 -20.66
N LYS A 399 -10.27 -9.85 -19.87
CA LYS A 399 -11.57 -10.54 -19.88
C LYS A 399 -12.74 -9.58 -19.77
N GLY A 400 -13.93 -10.04 -20.10
CA GLY A 400 -15.18 -9.34 -19.86
C GLY A 400 -15.23 -7.88 -20.34
N ASP A 401 -15.70 -6.98 -19.49
CA ASP A 401 -15.80 -5.56 -19.82
C ASP A 401 -14.44 -4.85 -19.81
N PHE A 402 -13.47 -5.33 -19.04
CA PHE A 402 -12.11 -4.80 -19.09
C PHE A 402 -11.49 -4.96 -20.49
N LEU A 403 -11.64 -6.12 -21.11
CA LEU A 403 -11.20 -6.36 -22.51
C LEU A 403 -11.84 -5.36 -23.49
N LYS A 404 -13.14 -5.04 -23.32
CA LYS A 404 -13.82 -4.06 -24.18
C LYS A 404 -13.24 -2.65 -23.98
N ARG A 405 -12.96 -2.24 -22.74
CA ARG A 405 -12.35 -0.93 -22.47
C ARG A 405 -10.93 -0.83 -23.01
N ILE A 406 -10.09 -1.84 -22.86
CA ILE A 406 -8.75 -1.89 -23.47
C ILE A 406 -8.82 -1.76 -24.99
N ARG A 407 -9.75 -2.47 -25.64
CA ARG A 407 -9.95 -2.35 -27.09
C ARG A 407 -10.33 -0.93 -27.50
N ASN A 408 -11.23 -0.29 -26.78
CA ASN A 408 -11.63 1.09 -27.05
C ASN A 408 -10.48 2.07 -26.82
N TYR A 409 -9.70 1.89 -25.76
CA TYR A 409 -8.53 2.69 -25.47
C TYR A 409 -7.49 2.61 -26.60
N ILE A 410 -7.18 1.43 -27.11
CA ILE A 410 -6.28 1.23 -28.27
C ILE A 410 -6.86 1.92 -29.52
N LYS A 411 -8.17 1.74 -29.79
CA LYS A 411 -8.84 2.34 -30.94
C LYS A 411 -8.77 3.85 -30.92
N ASN A 412 -8.80 4.47 -29.73
CA ASN A 412 -8.68 5.92 -29.54
C ASN A 412 -7.22 6.39 -29.50
N GLY A 413 -6.26 5.51 -29.81
CA GLY A 413 -4.84 5.86 -29.94
C GLY A 413 -4.06 5.81 -28.64
N GLY A 414 -4.55 5.12 -27.62
CA GLY A 414 -3.87 4.92 -26.34
C GLY A 414 -2.59 4.10 -26.46
N CYS A 415 -1.62 4.36 -25.59
CA CYS A 415 -0.35 3.66 -25.51
C CYS A 415 -0.38 2.57 -24.44
N ILE A 416 0.21 1.40 -24.70
CA ILE A 416 0.27 0.29 -23.74
C ILE A 416 1.69 -0.27 -23.64
N ILE A 417 2.17 -0.48 -22.41
CA ILE A 417 3.31 -1.33 -22.12
C ILE A 417 2.80 -2.54 -21.33
N SER A 418 3.18 -3.73 -21.71
CA SER A 418 2.80 -4.97 -21.05
C SER A 418 3.98 -5.92 -20.91
N SER A 419 3.93 -6.84 -19.95
CA SER A 419 5.00 -7.82 -19.72
C SER A 419 4.46 -9.22 -19.45
N ALA A 420 5.23 -10.23 -19.81
CA ALA A 420 5.00 -11.66 -19.61
C ALA A 420 3.58 -12.12 -20.04
N TRP A 421 2.73 -12.49 -19.09
CA TRP A 421 1.39 -13.03 -19.37
C TRP A 421 0.32 -11.93 -19.52
N SER A 422 0.69 -10.66 -19.32
CA SER A 422 -0.25 -9.55 -19.48
C SER A 422 -0.70 -9.39 -20.92
N GLY A 423 -2.00 -9.27 -21.11
CA GLY A 423 -2.62 -9.20 -22.43
C GLY A 423 -3.18 -10.54 -22.92
N LEU A 424 -2.89 -11.66 -22.23
CA LEU A 424 -3.54 -12.94 -22.53
C LEU A 424 -5.04 -12.87 -22.19
N GLY A 425 -5.83 -13.64 -22.94
CA GLY A 425 -7.24 -13.85 -22.66
C GLY A 425 -7.47 -14.81 -21.48
N GLU A 426 -8.71 -14.94 -21.06
CA GLU A 426 -9.13 -15.78 -19.93
C GLU A 426 -8.72 -17.25 -20.06
N ASN A 427 -8.58 -17.76 -21.29
CA ASN A 427 -8.12 -19.12 -21.55
C ASN A 427 -6.61 -19.33 -21.33
N GLY A 428 -5.84 -18.26 -21.13
CA GLY A 428 -4.39 -18.27 -20.92
C GLY A 428 -3.55 -18.79 -22.10
N LYS A 429 -4.17 -18.99 -23.30
CA LYS A 429 -3.52 -19.65 -24.44
C LYS A 429 -3.09 -18.70 -25.55
N ASP A 430 -3.73 -17.54 -25.66
CA ASP A 430 -3.43 -16.53 -26.69
C ASP A 430 -3.67 -15.11 -26.16
N PHE A 431 -3.01 -14.14 -26.79
CA PHE A 431 -3.33 -12.73 -26.57
C PHE A 431 -4.76 -12.43 -26.97
N ALA A 432 -5.51 -11.75 -26.10
CA ALA A 432 -6.92 -11.47 -26.30
C ALA A 432 -7.21 -10.54 -27.49
N LEU A 433 -6.21 -9.75 -27.90
CA LEU A 433 -6.31 -8.76 -28.97
C LEU A 433 -5.16 -8.90 -29.96
N LYS A 434 -5.49 -8.92 -31.28
CA LYS A 434 -4.52 -8.98 -32.37
C LYS A 434 -3.61 -7.74 -32.46
N GLU A 435 -3.98 -6.67 -31.83
CA GLU A 435 -3.25 -5.40 -31.75
C GLU A 435 -1.90 -5.54 -31.04
N TRP A 436 -1.70 -6.57 -30.18
CA TRP A 436 -0.38 -6.91 -29.64
C TRP A 436 0.62 -7.32 -30.72
N GLY A 437 0.13 -7.83 -31.85
CA GLY A 437 0.96 -8.20 -32.98
C GLY A 437 1.83 -9.43 -32.77
N ILE A 438 1.56 -10.22 -31.74
CA ILE A 438 2.32 -11.39 -31.30
C ILE A 438 1.40 -12.57 -31.01
N LYS A 439 1.99 -13.77 -31.06
CA LYS A 439 1.34 -15.02 -30.67
C LYS A 439 2.08 -15.61 -29.47
N TYR A 440 1.36 -16.07 -28.47
CA TYR A 440 1.87 -16.83 -27.34
C TYR A 440 2.20 -18.26 -27.76
N LYS A 441 3.34 -18.79 -27.32
CA LYS A 441 3.82 -20.15 -27.65
C LYS A 441 3.99 -21.03 -26.40
N GLY A 442 3.83 -20.47 -25.22
CA GLY A 442 4.06 -21.15 -23.95
C GLY A 442 5.07 -20.41 -23.08
N GLU A 443 5.51 -21.07 -22.04
CA GLU A 443 6.58 -20.55 -21.19
C GLU A 443 7.93 -20.65 -21.90
N SER A 444 8.85 -19.74 -21.57
CA SER A 444 10.24 -19.79 -22.05
C SER A 444 10.90 -21.09 -21.62
N THR A 445 11.64 -21.68 -22.53
CA THR A 445 12.46 -22.88 -22.27
C THR A 445 13.81 -22.55 -21.68
N TYR A 446 14.18 -21.28 -21.61
CA TYR A 446 15.48 -20.80 -21.15
C TYR A 446 15.41 -20.36 -19.68
N ASP A 447 16.41 -20.77 -18.91
CA ASP A 447 16.56 -20.42 -17.50
C ASP A 447 18.06 -20.43 -17.10
N PRO A 448 18.70 -19.25 -16.93
CA PRO A 448 18.20 -17.91 -17.27
C PRO A 448 18.09 -17.71 -18.79
N ALA A 449 17.41 -16.63 -19.21
CA ALA A 449 17.50 -16.12 -20.57
C ALA A 449 18.35 -14.84 -20.59
N TYR A 450 18.78 -14.44 -21.80
CA TYR A 450 19.48 -13.16 -21.98
C TYR A 450 18.81 -12.39 -23.12
N ILE A 451 18.99 -11.05 -23.12
CA ILE A 451 18.53 -10.20 -24.21
C ILE A 451 19.64 -9.31 -24.75
N ILE A 452 19.55 -8.98 -26.04
CA ILE A 452 20.30 -7.87 -26.65
C ILE A 452 19.28 -6.83 -27.15
N PRO A 453 19.27 -5.61 -26.56
CA PRO A 453 18.45 -4.50 -27.04
C PRO A 453 18.90 -4.05 -28.44
N SER A 454 17.95 -3.68 -29.32
CA SER A 454 18.26 -3.00 -30.56
C SER A 454 18.80 -1.59 -30.30
N GLN A 455 19.50 -1.01 -31.27
CA GLN A 455 20.06 0.34 -31.14
C GLN A 455 19.04 1.41 -30.75
N GLU A 456 17.78 1.24 -31.15
CA GLU A 456 16.69 2.16 -30.85
C GLU A 456 16.40 2.32 -29.36
N ILE A 457 16.64 1.28 -28.56
CA ILE A 457 16.36 1.26 -27.11
C ILE A 457 17.63 1.04 -26.27
N ALA A 458 18.81 1.07 -26.91
CA ALA A 458 20.09 0.74 -26.27
C ALA A 458 20.88 1.97 -25.81
N GLU A 459 20.36 3.18 -25.92
CA GLU A 459 21.07 4.38 -25.46
C GLU A 459 21.41 4.28 -23.96
N GLY A 460 22.71 4.41 -23.61
CA GLY A 460 23.19 4.27 -22.24
C GLY A 460 23.23 2.83 -21.70
N VAL A 461 22.99 1.83 -22.53
CA VAL A 461 23.02 0.41 -22.15
C VAL A 461 24.36 -0.20 -22.61
N PRO A 462 25.03 -1.04 -21.78
CA PRO A 462 26.24 -1.74 -22.20
C PRO A 462 25.99 -2.69 -23.39
N GLU A 463 26.94 -2.75 -24.33
CA GLU A 463 26.90 -3.66 -25.48
C GLU A 463 27.24 -5.11 -25.06
N MET A 464 26.32 -5.75 -24.35
CA MET A 464 26.45 -7.14 -23.91
C MET A 464 25.07 -7.76 -23.71
N PRO A 465 24.94 -9.10 -23.72
CA PRO A 465 23.71 -9.76 -23.31
C PRO A 465 23.35 -9.43 -21.85
N LEU A 466 22.13 -8.96 -21.62
CA LEU A 466 21.59 -8.67 -20.30
C LEU A 466 20.77 -9.84 -19.80
N THR A 467 20.98 -10.26 -18.55
CA THR A 467 20.31 -11.41 -17.95
C THR A 467 18.84 -11.11 -17.62
N LEU A 468 17.96 -12.04 -17.97
CA LEU A 468 16.59 -12.13 -17.49
C LEU A 468 16.54 -13.25 -16.43
N TYR A 469 16.46 -12.86 -15.18
CA TYR A 469 16.54 -13.80 -14.04
C TYR A 469 15.24 -14.55 -13.78
N GLU A 470 14.12 -13.95 -14.15
CA GLU A 470 12.80 -14.55 -13.96
C GLU A 470 12.33 -15.23 -15.24
N LYS A 471 11.76 -16.42 -15.11
CA LYS A 471 11.21 -17.16 -16.23
C LYS A 471 10.06 -16.39 -16.87
N GLY A 472 10.04 -16.35 -18.20
CA GLY A 472 9.03 -15.60 -18.97
C GLY A 472 8.27 -16.45 -19.97
N THR A 473 7.79 -15.81 -21.01
CA THR A 473 7.01 -16.41 -22.09
C THR A 473 7.82 -16.52 -23.38
N GLU A 474 7.47 -17.49 -24.22
CA GLU A 474 7.90 -17.54 -25.61
C GLU A 474 6.81 -16.91 -26.51
N ILE A 475 7.21 -15.95 -27.33
CA ILE A 475 6.33 -15.23 -28.25
C ILE A 475 6.87 -15.25 -29.68
N VAL A 476 5.98 -15.11 -30.66
CA VAL A 476 6.33 -14.96 -32.08
C VAL A 476 5.60 -13.74 -32.62
N GLY A 477 6.35 -12.88 -33.34
CA GLY A 477 5.78 -11.68 -33.97
C GLY A 477 5.01 -12.00 -35.24
N PHE A 478 3.89 -11.31 -35.48
CA PHE A 478 3.21 -11.29 -36.77
C PHE A 478 3.86 -10.28 -37.74
N LYS A 479 3.48 -10.38 -39.03
CA LYS A 479 3.95 -9.41 -40.04
C LYS A 479 3.69 -7.96 -39.60
N GLY A 480 4.74 -7.15 -39.64
CA GLY A 480 4.70 -5.74 -39.25
C GLY A 480 4.83 -5.50 -37.75
N THR A 481 5.14 -6.50 -36.94
CA THR A 481 5.62 -6.33 -35.57
C THR A 481 7.12 -6.06 -35.58
N LYS A 482 7.55 -5.01 -34.91
CA LYS A 482 8.95 -4.65 -34.77
C LYS A 482 9.53 -5.38 -33.56
N ILE A 483 10.73 -5.95 -33.72
CA ILE A 483 11.50 -6.57 -32.64
C ILE A 483 12.46 -5.51 -32.10
N LEU A 484 12.31 -5.16 -30.83
CA LEU A 484 13.16 -4.18 -30.12
C LEU A 484 14.27 -4.86 -29.32
N ALA A 485 14.12 -6.14 -28.98
CA ALA A 485 15.17 -6.97 -28.38
C ALA A 485 14.95 -8.44 -28.74
N GLU A 486 16.03 -9.18 -28.87
CA GLU A 486 16.03 -10.61 -29.16
C GLU A 486 16.54 -11.42 -27.97
N ILE A 487 16.05 -12.67 -27.86
CA ILE A 487 16.50 -13.64 -26.83
C ILE A 487 17.82 -14.26 -27.28
N ILE A 488 18.82 -14.17 -26.40
CA ILE A 488 20.03 -14.98 -26.49
C ILE A 488 19.86 -16.19 -25.59
N ALA A 489 20.02 -17.38 -26.17
CA ALA A 489 19.97 -18.62 -25.40
C ALA A 489 21.15 -18.73 -24.43
N PRO A 490 20.96 -19.33 -23.27
CA PRO A 490 22.08 -19.75 -22.44
C PRO A 490 22.83 -20.92 -23.09
N TYR A 491 24.10 -21.10 -22.77
CA TYR A 491 24.89 -22.25 -23.22
C TYR A 491 24.27 -23.58 -22.71
N TYR A 492 23.74 -23.56 -21.48
CA TYR A 492 22.88 -24.58 -20.88
C TYR A 492 21.94 -23.91 -19.89
N ASN A 493 20.81 -24.54 -19.59
CA ASN A 493 19.91 -24.06 -18.54
C ASN A 493 20.42 -24.44 -17.15
N ASN A 494 20.08 -23.63 -16.14
CA ASN A 494 20.28 -24.00 -14.74
C ASN A 494 19.51 -25.29 -14.44
N HIS A 495 20.19 -26.33 -13.96
CA HIS A 495 19.57 -27.57 -13.54
C HIS A 495 20.52 -28.41 -12.67
N PHE A 496 19.97 -29.39 -12.00
CA PHE A 496 20.70 -30.44 -11.32
C PHE A 496 20.36 -31.78 -11.97
N ASP A 497 21.37 -32.51 -12.44
CA ASP A 497 21.18 -33.77 -13.17
C ASP A 497 21.19 -35.03 -12.27
N GLY A 498 21.33 -34.81 -10.94
CA GLY A 498 21.46 -35.86 -9.93
C GLY A 498 22.88 -36.02 -9.40
N GLU A 499 23.89 -35.48 -10.11
CA GLU A 499 25.31 -35.55 -9.73
C GLU A 499 25.94 -34.14 -9.75
N HIS A 500 25.66 -33.34 -10.76
CA HIS A 500 26.24 -32.01 -10.97
C HIS A 500 25.20 -30.91 -11.01
N ALA A 501 25.53 -29.76 -10.39
CA ALA A 501 24.74 -28.52 -10.51
C ALA A 501 25.27 -27.66 -11.65
N PHE A 502 24.45 -27.46 -12.67
CA PHE A 502 24.74 -26.58 -13.80
C PHE A 502 24.18 -25.19 -13.51
N MET A 503 25.01 -24.31 -12.92
CA MET A 503 24.57 -23.01 -12.40
C MET A 503 25.33 -21.80 -12.94
N TYR A 504 26.53 -22.01 -13.51
CA TYR A 504 27.32 -20.93 -14.12
C TYR A 504 27.10 -20.91 -15.61
N THR A 505 25.93 -20.43 -16.05
CA THR A 505 25.53 -20.51 -17.45
C THR A 505 25.85 -19.21 -18.20
N PRO A 506 26.74 -19.24 -19.22
CA PRO A 506 27.02 -18.09 -20.05
C PRO A 506 25.96 -17.91 -21.16
N PRO A 507 25.79 -16.68 -21.73
CA PRO A 507 25.03 -16.52 -22.96
C PRO A 507 25.74 -17.23 -24.14
N ASP A 508 24.98 -17.78 -25.09
CA ASP A 508 25.53 -18.51 -26.26
C ASP A 508 25.01 -17.91 -27.58
N LYS A 509 23.87 -18.38 -28.07
CA LYS A 509 23.41 -18.08 -29.42
C LYS A 509 22.22 -17.15 -29.44
N ASN A 510 22.21 -16.21 -30.40
CA ASN A 510 21.01 -15.48 -30.71
C ASN A 510 19.95 -16.45 -31.32
N THR A 511 18.80 -16.48 -30.68
CA THR A 511 17.70 -17.37 -31.12
C THR A 511 16.81 -16.71 -32.13
N HIS A 512 16.96 -15.42 -32.41
CA HIS A 512 16.06 -14.58 -33.18
C HIS A 512 14.59 -14.60 -32.69
N LYS A 513 14.34 -15.12 -31.47
CA LYS A 513 13.05 -15.03 -30.81
C LYS A 513 12.87 -13.65 -30.20
N PRO A 514 11.69 -13.04 -30.31
CA PRO A 514 11.45 -11.74 -29.72
C PRO A 514 11.50 -11.77 -28.18
N ALA A 515 12.22 -10.82 -27.60
CA ALA A 515 12.21 -10.52 -26.16
C ALA A 515 11.36 -9.28 -25.87
N ILE A 516 11.53 -8.22 -26.68
CA ILE A 516 10.73 -7.00 -26.61
C ILE A 516 10.20 -6.71 -28.00
N THR A 517 8.90 -6.48 -28.12
CA THR A 517 8.24 -6.20 -29.39
C THR A 517 7.46 -4.89 -29.36
N ARG A 518 7.26 -4.29 -30.53
CA ARG A 518 6.40 -3.13 -30.72
C ARG A 518 5.45 -3.33 -31.89
N LYS A 519 4.17 -3.08 -31.66
CA LYS A 519 3.14 -2.99 -32.68
C LYS A 519 2.34 -1.70 -32.51
N GLY A 520 2.59 -0.73 -33.40
CA GLY A 520 2.00 0.60 -33.24
C GLY A 520 2.36 1.25 -31.89
N LYS A 521 1.37 1.46 -31.06
CA LYS A 521 1.52 2.06 -29.71
C LYS A 521 1.52 1.04 -28.57
N ILE A 522 1.73 -0.25 -28.89
CA ILE A 522 1.81 -1.31 -27.89
C ILE A 522 3.23 -1.86 -27.87
N VAL A 523 3.85 -1.86 -26.69
CA VAL A 523 5.13 -2.53 -26.44
C VAL A 523 4.90 -3.69 -25.47
N HIS A 524 5.52 -4.84 -25.75
CA HIS A 524 5.41 -6.03 -24.92
C HIS A 524 6.78 -6.63 -24.64
N PHE A 525 7.02 -6.91 -23.35
CA PHE A 525 8.19 -7.66 -22.84
C PHE A 525 7.79 -9.12 -22.66
N SER A 526 8.50 -10.06 -23.25
CA SER A 526 8.21 -11.49 -23.14
C SER A 526 8.44 -12.03 -21.73
N HIS A 527 9.25 -11.38 -20.91
CA HIS A 527 9.58 -11.79 -19.56
C HIS A 527 8.97 -10.83 -18.53
N PRO A 528 8.76 -11.25 -17.26
CA PRO A 528 8.13 -10.44 -16.23
C PRO A 528 9.06 -9.32 -15.76
N PHE A 529 9.12 -8.25 -16.53
CA PHE A 529 9.98 -7.08 -16.27
C PHE A 529 9.77 -6.50 -14.87
N CYS A 530 8.51 -6.38 -14.45
CA CYS A 530 8.15 -5.74 -13.18
C CYS A 530 8.65 -6.56 -11.99
N THR A 531 8.36 -7.85 -11.96
CA THR A 531 8.83 -8.78 -10.92
C THR A 531 10.36 -8.91 -10.94
N ASN A 532 10.96 -8.98 -12.13
CA ASN A 532 12.42 -9.04 -12.28
C ASN A 532 13.08 -7.77 -11.70
N TYR A 533 12.49 -6.59 -11.95
CA TYR A 533 13.01 -5.34 -11.38
C TYR A 533 12.86 -5.28 -9.86
N TYR A 534 11.75 -5.75 -9.31
CA TYR A 534 11.58 -5.82 -7.86
C TYR A 534 12.64 -6.68 -7.17
N LYS A 535 12.92 -7.87 -7.74
CA LYS A 535 13.84 -8.84 -7.14
C LYS A 535 15.32 -8.52 -7.38
N HIS A 536 15.66 -7.94 -8.54
CA HIS A 536 17.05 -7.84 -9.00
C HIS A 536 17.51 -6.40 -9.29
N ALA A 537 16.59 -5.45 -9.45
CA ALA A 537 16.82 -4.01 -9.64
C ALA A 537 17.92 -3.66 -10.66
N GLN A 538 17.98 -4.36 -11.78
CA GLN A 538 19.05 -4.28 -12.77
C GLN A 538 19.02 -2.94 -13.51
N VAL A 539 20.03 -2.08 -13.29
CA VAL A 539 20.08 -0.72 -13.84
C VAL A 539 20.05 -0.67 -15.36
N PRO A 540 20.79 -1.52 -16.13
CA PRO A 540 20.67 -1.52 -17.58
C PRO A 540 19.24 -1.82 -18.09
N MET A 541 18.50 -2.70 -17.42
CA MET A 541 17.09 -2.97 -17.75
C MET A 541 16.18 -1.78 -17.45
N LYS A 542 16.45 -1.02 -16.38
CA LYS A 542 15.77 0.27 -16.12
C LYS A 542 16.04 1.28 -17.24
N THR A 543 17.27 1.33 -17.74
CA THR A 543 17.65 2.21 -18.86
C THR A 543 16.89 1.84 -20.13
N VAL A 544 16.83 0.54 -20.49
CA VAL A 544 16.02 0.04 -21.61
C VAL A 544 14.57 0.45 -21.46
N PHE A 545 14.00 0.25 -20.28
CA PHE A 545 12.61 0.62 -20.00
C PHE A 545 12.39 2.13 -20.11
N ASN A 546 13.31 2.95 -19.60
CA ASN A 546 13.24 4.41 -19.71
C ASN A 546 13.30 4.89 -21.16
N ASN A 547 14.15 4.30 -22.00
CA ASN A 547 14.24 4.66 -23.43
C ASN A 547 12.91 4.37 -24.15
N ILE A 548 12.28 3.23 -23.87
CA ILE A 548 10.96 2.90 -24.37
C ILE A 548 9.90 3.88 -23.86
N LEU A 549 9.93 4.17 -22.57
CA LEU A 549 8.96 5.05 -21.92
C LEU A 549 9.05 6.48 -22.43
N ALA A 550 10.26 7.00 -22.63
CA ALA A 550 10.51 8.34 -23.17
C ALA A 550 9.97 8.50 -24.61
N ASP A 551 10.09 7.45 -25.45
CA ASP A 551 9.51 7.45 -26.80
C ASP A 551 7.98 7.36 -26.78
N MET A 552 7.41 6.57 -25.86
CA MET A 552 5.95 6.41 -25.77
C MET A 552 5.25 7.58 -25.05
N LEU A 553 5.96 8.30 -24.18
CA LEU A 553 5.49 9.46 -23.42
C LEU A 553 6.49 10.62 -23.51
N PRO A 554 6.67 11.24 -24.67
CA PRO A 554 7.71 12.26 -24.90
C PRO A 554 7.53 13.53 -24.07
N GLU A 555 6.32 13.85 -23.65
CA GLU A 555 6.00 15.00 -22.81
C GLU A 555 5.39 14.57 -21.47
N PRO A 556 6.20 14.06 -20.51
CA PRO A 556 5.69 13.73 -19.19
C PRO A 556 5.26 14.97 -18.39
N VAL A 557 4.41 14.80 -17.38
CA VAL A 557 3.96 15.91 -16.49
C VAL A 557 5.14 16.71 -15.95
N ILE A 558 6.23 16.03 -15.61
CA ILE A 558 7.41 16.64 -14.99
C ILE A 558 8.69 15.99 -15.51
N ARG A 559 9.71 16.81 -15.69
CA ARG A 559 11.10 16.38 -15.87
C ARG A 559 11.93 16.96 -14.73
N VAL A 560 12.84 16.18 -14.19
CA VAL A 560 13.74 16.65 -13.12
C VAL A 560 15.16 16.23 -13.42
N GLU A 561 16.06 17.20 -13.42
CA GLU A 561 17.47 16.98 -13.66
C GLU A 561 18.28 17.11 -12.37
N LYS A 562 19.43 16.46 -12.32
CA LYS A 562 20.36 16.46 -11.17
C LYS A 562 19.73 15.91 -9.88
N ILE A 563 18.86 14.93 -10.03
CA ILE A 563 18.22 14.26 -8.91
C ILE A 563 18.51 12.74 -8.96
N PRO A 564 19.05 12.15 -7.90
CA PRO A 564 19.35 10.72 -7.87
C PRO A 564 18.10 9.84 -7.82
N SER A 565 18.26 8.56 -8.13
CA SER A 565 17.14 7.59 -8.19
C SER A 565 16.42 7.43 -6.85
N PHE A 566 17.09 7.54 -5.72
CA PHE A 566 16.49 7.40 -4.40
C PHE A 566 15.52 8.54 -4.04
N ALA A 567 15.73 9.75 -4.55
CA ALA A 567 14.84 10.87 -4.27
C ALA A 567 13.44 10.62 -4.86
N ARG A 568 12.42 11.18 -4.25
CA ARG A 568 11.02 11.06 -4.70
C ARG A 568 10.49 12.40 -5.17
N VAL A 569 9.66 12.34 -6.19
CA VAL A 569 9.00 13.52 -6.79
C VAL A 569 7.54 13.19 -7.02
N THR A 570 6.65 14.00 -6.49
CA THR A 570 5.20 13.84 -6.69
C THR A 570 4.59 15.17 -7.09
N VAL A 571 3.62 15.14 -8.00
CA VAL A 571 2.89 16.32 -8.47
C VAL A 571 1.44 16.20 -8.06
N THR A 572 0.94 17.25 -7.40
CA THR A 572 -0.48 17.42 -7.10
C THR A 572 -0.98 18.74 -7.64
N GLU A 573 -2.30 18.93 -7.68
CA GLU A 573 -2.91 20.20 -8.07
C GLU A 573 -4.09 20.56 -7.18
N GLN A 574 -4.31 21.86 -7.08
CA GLN A 574 -5.52 22.50 -6.58
C GLN A 574 -6.06 23.43 -7.68
N ALA A 575 -7.21 24.06 -7.50
CA ALA A 575 -7.90 24.81 -8.55
C ALA A 575 -7.01 25.81 -9.34
N LYS A 576 -6.09 26.52 -8.67
CA LYS A 576 -5.26 27.57 -9.26
C LYS A 576 -3.75 27.33 -9.12
N ARG A 577 -3.34 26.12 -8.81
CA ARG A 577 -1.92 25.84 -8.58
C ARG A 577 -1.57 24.37 -8.75
N ARG A 578 -0.33 24.13 -9.16
CA ARG A 578 0.31 22.82 -9.09
C ARG A 578 1.38 22.83 -8.02
N ILE A 579 1.53 21.72 -7.33
CA ILE A 579 2.40 21.57 -6.17
C ILE A 579 3.29 20.37 -6.41
N ILE A 580 4.60 20.58 -6.28
CA ILE A 580 5.60 19.53 -6.45
C ILE A 580 6.25 19.27 -5.10
N TYR A 581 6.19 18.04 -4.67
CA TYR A 581 6.89 17.54 -3.49
C TYR A 581 8.20 16.89 -3.93
N LEU A 582 9.32 17.42 -3.45
CA LEU A 582 10.65 16.82 -3.60
C LEU A 582 11.07 16.23 -2.27
N MET A 583 11.57 15.00 -2.26
CA MET A 583 12.00 14.32 -1.04
C MET A 583 13.35 13.66 -1.27
N SER A 584 14.33 13.91 -0.38
CA SER A 584 15.69 13.39 -0.44
C SER A 584 16.04 12.59 0.81
N TYR A 585 15.45 11.41 0.92
CA TYR A 585 15.67 10.47 2.00
C TYR A 585 16.17 9.15 1.42
N VAL A 586 17.15 8.54 2.09
CA VAL A 586 17.77 7.28 1.64
C VAL A 586 17.41 6.18 2.63
N PRO A 587 16.46 5.29 2.31
CA PRO A 587 16.28 4.07 3.08
C PRO A 587 17.50 3.17 2.97
N GLU A 588 18.06 2.76 4.09
CA GLU A 588 19.21 1.86 4.17
C GLU A 588 18.85 0.62 4.97
N LYS A 589 19.31 -0.54 4.52
CA LYS A 589 19.23 -1.76 5.31
C LYS A 589 20.22 -1.68 6.47
N ARG A 590 19.74 -1.44 7.68
CA ARG A 590 20.53 -1.29 8.91
C ARG A 590 20.59 -2.54 9.77
N GLY A 591 19.57 -3.37 9.72
CA GLY A 591 19.50 -4.65 10.39
C GLY A 591 19.13 -5.77 9.42
N ASP A 592 18.96 -6.98 9.90
CA ASP A 592 18.61 -8.12 9.04
C ASP A 592 17.30 -7.88 8.28
N LYS A 593 16.28 -7.35 8.97
CA LYS A 593 14.96 -7.00 8.41
C LYS A 593 14.62 -5.52 8.57
N ILE A 594 15.54 -4.70 9.09
CA ILE A 594 15.29 -3.29 9.38
C ILE A 594 15.81 -2.42 8.26
N GLU A 595 14.92 -1.68 7.63
CA GLU A 595 15.25 -0.54 6.79
C GLU A 595 15.03 0.76 7.56
N MET A 596 15.99 1.67 7.53
CA MET A 596 15.93 2.92 8.30
C MET A 596 16.47 4.08 7.47
N ILE A 597 15.86 5.24 7.64
CA ILE A 597 16.40 6.52 7.20
C ILE A 597 17.00 7.19 8.43
N GLU A 598 18.32 7.30 8.50
CA GLU A 598 18.99 7.93 9.65
C GLU A 598 18.91 9.45 9.59
N GLU A 599 19.21 10.01 8.41
CA GLU A 599 19.20 11.43 8.14
C GLU A 599 18.79 11.73 6.69
N PRO A 600 18.29 12.93 6.38
CA PRO A 600 18.01 13.31 5.00
C PRO A 600 19.31 13.60 4.23
N ALA A 601 19.35 13.22 2.95
CA ALA A 601 20.44 13.59 2.05
C ALA A 601 20.30 15.06 1.59
N GLU A 602 21.42 15.77 1.48
CA GLU A 602 21.46 17.12 0.90
C GLU A 602 21.72 17.05 -0.60
N LEU A 603 20.83 17.65 -1.40
CA LEU A 603 20.95 17.79 -2.85
C LEU A 603 20.95 19.25 -3.23
N ARG A 604 21.65 19.62 -4.30
CA ARG A 604 21.80 21.01 -4.74
C ARG A 604 21.51 21.18 -6.22
N ASP A 605 21.03 22.37 -6.57
CA ASP A 605 20.84 22.83 -7.95
C ASP A 605 19.96 21.90 -8.79
N ILE A 606 18.85 21.47 -8.24
CA ILE A 606 17.86 20.62 -8.92
C ILE A 606 17.08 21.47 -9.90
N THR A 607 16.99 21.03 -11.15
CA THR A 607 16.15 21.68 -12.15
C THR A 607 14.84 20.91 -12.31
N ILE A 608 13.73 21.61 -12.18
CA ILE A 608 12.38 21.10 -12.39
C ILE A 608 11.81 21.73 -13.65
N SER A 609 11.23 20.92 -14.53
CA SER A 609 10.47 21.38 -15.69
C SER A 609 9.06 20.78 -15.58
N LEU A 610 8.07 21.61 -15.23
CA LEU A 610 6.67 21.22 -15.10
C LEU A 610 5.92 21.56 -16.39
N ARG A 611 5.17 20.57 -16.97
CA ARG A 611 4.38 20.79 -18.18
C ARG A 611 3.26 21.80 -17.93
N VAL A 612 3.12 22.74 -18.87
CA VAL A 612 2.19 23.88 -18.74
C VAL A 612 0.72 23.46 -18.77
N ASP A 613 0.35 22.52 -19.63
CA ASP A 613 -1.03 22.03 -19.83
C ASP A 613 -2.07 23.17 -20.00
N GLY A 614 -1.69 24.23 -20.72
CA GLY A 614 -2.55 25.40 -20.98
C GLY A 614 -2.71 26.39 -19.81
N ARG A 615 -2.07 26.11 -18.66
CA ARG A 615 -2.09 26.99 -17.47
C ARG A 615 -1.14 28.19 -17.66
N LYS A 616 -1.43 29.29 -16.97
CA LYS A 616 -0.61 30.53 -17.00
C LYS A 616 -0.10 30.81 -15.58
N TYR A 617 1.08 30.35 -15.28
CA TYR A 617 1.68 30.59 -13.96
C TYR A 617 2.25 32.01 -13.85
N LYS A 618 1.93 32.69 -12.75
CA LYS A 618 2.39 34.05 -12.41
C LYS A 618 3.53 34.05 -11.41
N SER A 619 3.58 33.04 -10.54
CA SER A 619 4.62 32.91 -9.53
C SER A 619 4.99 31.45 -9.28
N VAL A 620 6.25 31.25 -8.91
CA VAL A 620 6.75 29.98 -8.38
C VAL A 620 7.44 30.28 -7.05
N TYR A 621 7.14 29.49 -6.03
CA TYR A 621 7.71 29.69 -4.71
C TYR A 621 7.84 28.38 -3.91
N LEU A 622 8.66 28.42 -2.85
CA LEU A 622 8.76 27.35 -1.85
C LEU A 622 7.73 27.58 -0.73
N ALA A 623 6.89 26.57 -0.44
CA ALA A 623 6.02 26.55 0.71
C ALA A 623 6.78 25.97 1.93
N PRO A 624 6.40 26.35 3.18
CA PRO A 624 5.32 27.27 3.54
C PRO A 624 5.70 28.77 3.49
N ASP A 625 6.99 29.10 3.42
CA ASP A 625 7.52 30.46 3.63
C ASP A 625 7.27 31.39 2.43
N ARG A 626 6.72 30.88 1.33
CA ARG A 626 6.48 31.60 0.06
C ARG A 626 7.74 32.25 -0.52
N LYS A 627 8.90 31.63 -0.32
CA LYS A 627 10.15 32.12 -0.91
C LYS A 627 10.08 31.99 -2.43
N ILE A 628 10.07 33.15 -3.11
CA ILE A 628 9.95 33.23 -4.58
C ILE A 628 11.17 32.57 -5.25
N LEU A 629 10.89 31.85 -6.32
CA LEU A 629 11.86 31.26 -7.23
C LEU A 629 11.71 31.88 -8.64
N ASP A 630 12.81 32.24 -9.25
CA ASP A 630 12.83 32.66 -10.64
C ASP A 630 12.50 31.46 -11.55
N PHE A 631 11.67 31.71 -12.56
CA PHE A 631 11.30 30.70 -13.51
C PHE A 631 11.31 31.22 -14.94
N LEU A 632 11.42 30.33 -15.88
CA LEU A 632 11.30 30.63 -17.30
C LEU A 632 10.37 29.59 -17.96
N ILE A 633 9.81 29.98 -19.11
CA ILE A 633 8.96 29.10 -19.91
C ILE A 633 9.73 28.74 -21.17
N GLU A 634 10.01 27.46 -21.33
CA GLU A 634 10.68 26.89 -22.50
C GLU A 634 9.73 25.85 -23.12
N GLU A 635 9.37 26.04 -24.40
CA GLU A 635 8.44 25.16 -25.10
C GLU A 635 7.10 25.01 -24.32
N ASN A 636 6.77 23.78 -23.91
CA ASN A 636 5.57 23.47 -23.15
C ASN A 636 5.85 23.24 -21.64
N TYR A 637 6.97 23.77 -21.12
CA TYR A 637 7.39 23.57 -19.72
C TYR A 637 7.71 24.89 -19.02
N VAL A 638 7.34 24.97 -17.74
CA VAL A 638 7.85 26.00 -16.81
C VAL A 638 9.03 25.42 -16.09
N LYS A 639 10.18 26.05 -16.24
CA LYS A 639 11.46 25.59 -15.68
C LYS A 639 11.87 26.44 -14.50
N VAL A 640 12.23 25.80 -13.41
CA VAL A 640 12.65 26.42 -12.15
C VAL A 640 13.83 25.68 -11.55
N LYS A 641 14.69 26.41 -10.83
CA LYS A 641 15.83 25.83 -10.12
C LYS A 641 15.60 25.88 -8.61
N VAL A 642 15.71 24.73 -7.97
CA VAL A 642 15.74 24.58 -6.50
C VAL A 642 17.19 24.45 -6.07
N HIS A 643 17.70 25.45 -5.35
CA HIS A 643 19.10 25.50 -5.00
C HIS A 643 19.53 24.50 -3.95
N GLU A 644 18.65 24.18 -3.02
CA GLU A 644 18.95 23.27 -1.92
C GLU A 644 17.70 22.43 -1.59
N LEU A 645 17.89 21.13 -1.41
CA LEU A 645 16.92 20.17 -0.91
C LEU A 645 17.60 19.34 0.17
N LYS A 646 17.11 19.44 1.40
CA LYS A 646 17.49 18.58 2.52
C LYS A 646 16.21 18.08 3.20
N GLY A 647 15.98 16.76 3.12
CA GLY A 647 14.71 16.19 3.54
C GLY A 647 13.62 16.41 2.50
N TYR A 648 12.78 17.42 2.65
CA TYR A 648 11.75 17.72 1.67
C TYR A 648 11.68 19.21 1.31
N SER A 649 11.15 19.49 0.12
CA SER A 649 10.78 20.83 -0.34
C SER A 649 9.48 20.77 -1.11
N VAL A 650 8.64 21.78 -0.92
CA VAL A 650 7.34 21.90 -1.62
C VAL A 650 7.39 23.11 -2.52
N VAL A 651 7.39 22.87 -3.84
CA VAL A 651 7.46 23.91 -4.87
C VAL A 651 6.07 24.14 -5.43
N VAL A 652 5.59 25.37 -5.36
CA VAL A 652 4.23 25.75 -5.76
C VAL A 652 4.29 26.63 -7.00
N PHE A 653 3.56 26.22 -8.03
CA PHE A 653 3.34 26.96 -9.27
C PHE A 653 1.92 27.54 -9.22
N GLU A 654 1.80 28.85 -9.09
CA GLU A 654 0.52 29.56 -8.87
C GLU A 654 0.13 30.40 -10.08
N GLU A 655 -1.18 30.31 -10.49
CA GLU A 655 -1.75 31.02 -11.65
C GLU A 655 -2.11 32.49 -11.36
#